data_a38cc44e7729c45828c3af4169b0aa70
#
_entry.id   a38cc44e7729c45828c3af4169b0aa70
#
_cell.length_a   1.000
_cell.length_b   1.000
_cell.length_c   1.000
_cell.angle_alpha   90.00
_cell.angle_beta   90.00
_cell.angle_gamma   90.00
#
_symmetry.space_group_name_H-M   'P 1'
#
loop_
_entity.id
_entity.type
_entity.pdbx_description
1 polymer ?
#
loop_
_entity_poly.entity_id
_entity_poly.type
_entity_poly.pdbx_seq_one_letter_code
_entity_poly.pdbx_strand_id
1 'polypeptide(L)'
;ALEEVVVIGYGTQKKADLTGSISSLKSSDITKQPAMSAMQSIQGKAAGINIIANEAPGSSPNVIIRGLGTALSGRNPLYIVDGIAQTDINNINPSDIESMDVLKDASSASIYGLRAANGVIIVTTKKGKTGTTNINYESFAGIKNVLNRVKMANADQFRIFANEYLTSTNGSYRLAENQKYNTDWYDELLRTGSVFNNAVNISGGTEKVDYFVSANNYTENGILEGSKFVRNTIRNNNVYKFLNNRLKFSQNLNLTLTNATPKPYSAFTTAYRQSPLAPVMFDNGRYGLGRVNTTTGVAGIEAAPGQAIGNLNSIGNPVYEVLRQNERTNTLRLQGSFEGEFKITDYLKINSRIGGNKFYSKQRIFNNVKDQWLNANTLLNESDFIKLKENNPKALDYVDNSLKYENLEQFRWSIENFLTFNKNFDKHHIEAVVGMSREKYDINSMSSQTGYNVPEQEQYWNINLAKGTTNYGIVALQTSYTPRALASYFGRLQYNYDSKYYLTATLRRDGSSVFRNTGKYWGTFPSVGLGWTVTNESFMKDASWINLLKVRGNWGKLGNQDIPLNVSTILTSPESSNYNYVFGPEQNMVYGSAYGTPAVNLTWEVTRETGAGVDFAFLNNQLSGSIDYYHKLNTNTILDVTPTYTSPSEKNFYAHGAKVLNQGVEVALNWNKSISPEFSYTFGVNYSYNKNKVTEVVPAYDRATGGSLNNGEITKQLRVGQPIYGWWMFEANGVFQDAEDVKNYPSFGAAKPGYLKYKDQNEDGVIDSRDKVFFGSFLPTSTYGINVGVNYKAIDFNVSGYGVAGNKVYNGLNSVRSNAGENIALSTFENRWTGAGSTNEHPSAERAYWASSHFL
;
A
#
# COMPACT_ATOMS: atom_id res chain seq x y z
N ALA A 1 -21.75 -25.58 -7.98
CA ALA A 1 -20.37 -25.30 -7.50
C ALA A 1 -19.31 -26.14 -8.25
N LEU A 2 -19.63 -27.35 -8.72
CA LEU A 2 -18.65 -28.22 -9.39
C LEU A 2 -18.42 -27.87 -10.88
N GLU A 3 -19.33 -27.16 -11.51
CA GLU A 3 -19.22 -26.71 -12.91
C GLU A 3 -18.63 -25.31 -13.05
N GLU A 4 -18.18 -24.71 -11.94
CA GLU A 4 -17.58 -23.39 -11.96
C GLU A 4 -16.27 -23.40 -12.77
N VAL A 5 -16.21 -22.53 -13.78
CA VAL A 5 -15.05 -22.37 -14.65
C VAL A 5 -14.20 -21.20 -14.14
N VAL A 6 -12.93 -21.44 -13.96
CA VAL A 6 -11.93 -20.48 -13.49
C VAL A 6 -10.98 -20.16 -14.63
N VAL A 7 -10.61 -18.90 -14.78
CA VAL A 7 -9.59 -18.49 -15.76
C VAL A 7 -8.21 -18.72 -15.15
N ILE A 8 -7.40 -19.54 -15.80
CA ILE A 8 -6.03 -19.81 -15.37
C ILE A 8 -5.06 -19.68 -16.56
N GLY A 9 -4.20 -18.70 -16.50
CA GLY A 9 -3.19 -18.48 -17.53
C GLY A 9 -3.81 -18.27 -18.91
N TYR A 10 -3.46 -19.12 -19.82
CA TYR A 10 -3.84 -19.08 -21.23
C TYR A 10 -5.03 -19.99 -21.56
N GLY A 11 -5.91 -20.23 -20.58
CA GLY A 11 -7.11 -21.08 -20.77
C GLY A 11 -8.10 -20.94 -19.62
N THR A 12 -9.17 -21.71 -19.70
CA THR A 12 -10.19 -21.83 -18.66
C THR A 12 -10.26 -23.27 -18.20
N GLN A 13 -10.44 -23.51 -16.91
CA GLN A 13 -10.52 -24.85 -16.34
C GLN A 13 -11.70 -24.97 -15.38
N LYS A 14 -12.30 -26.15 -15.28
CA LYS A 14 -13.28 -26.40 -14.22
C LYS A 14 -12.59 -26.33 -12.85
N LYS A 15 -13.22 -25.71 -11.88
CA LYS A 15 -12.69 -25.60 -10.51
C LYS A 15 -12.37 -26.99 -9.92
N ALA A 16 -13.18 -28.01 -10.27
CA ALA A 16 -12.95 -29.39 -9.87
C ALA A 16 -11.62 -29.97 -10.38
N ASP A 17 -11.09 -29.48 -11.49
CA ASP A 17 -9.87 -30.01 -12.12
C ASP A 17 -8.59 -29.34 -11.62
N LEU A 18 -8.70 -28.23 -10.86
CA LEU A 18 -7.55 -27.47 -10.38
C LEU A 18 -6.70 -28.28 -9.41
N THR A 19 -5.38 -28.20 -9.56
CA THR A 19 -4.39 -28.81 -8.65
C THR A 19 -3.79 -27.82 -7.67
N GLY A 20 -4.06 -26.52 -7.87
CA GLY A 20 -3.54 -25.43 -7.05
C GLY A 20 -4.60 -24.81 -6.14
N SER A 21 -4.15 -23.98 -5.19
CA SER A 21 -5.00 -23.18 -4.30
C SER A 21 -5.46 -21.90 -4.99
N ILE A 22 -6.73 -21.85 -5.36
CA ILE A 22 -7.34 -20.72 -6.06
C ILE A 22 -8.59 -20.26 -5.29
N SER A 23 -8.70 -18.96 -5.02
CA SER A 23 -9.94 -18.35 -4.52
C SER A 23 -10.63 -17.63 -5.67
N SER A 24 -11.84 -18.06 -6.03
CA SER A 24 -12.63 -17.44 -7.08
C SER A 24 -13.80 -16.67 -6.46
N LEU A 25 -14.00 -15.43 -6.90
CA LEU A 25 -15.03 -14.52 -6.47
C LEU A 25 -15.83 -14.07 -7.70
N LYS A 26 -17.15 -14.20 -7.64
CA LYS A 26 -18.04 -13.84 -8.75
C LYS A 26 -18.47 -12.38 -8.66
N SER A 27 -19.03 -11.88 -9.75
CA SER A 27 -19.64 -10.53 -9.80
C SER A 27 -20.58 -10.29 -8.63
N SER A 28 -21.44 -11.26 -8.31
CA SER A 28 -22.38 -11.18 -7.18
C SER A 28 -21.71 -10.99 -5.82
N ASP A 29 -20.51 -11.53 -5.61
CA ASP A 29 -19.76 -11.37 -4.36
C ASP A 29 -19.04 -10.02 -4.31
N ILE A 30 -18.62 -9.51 -5.46
CA ILE A 30 -17.89 -8.26 -5.62
C ILE A 30 -18.82 -7.05 -5.44
N THR A 31 -20.05 -7.12 -5.98
CA THR A 31 -20.99 -5.98 -6.00
C THR A 31 -21.88 -5.86 -4.76
N LYS A 32 -21.91 -6.88 -3.89
CA LYS A 32 -22.69 -6.85 -2.63
C LYS A 32 -22.30 -5.71 -1.69
N GLN A 33 -21.07 -5.26 -1.72
CA GLN A 33 -20.58 -4.15 -0.93
C GLN A 33 -20.27 -2.96 -1.83
N PRO A 34 -20.86 -1.78 -1.59
CA PRO A 34 -20.45 -0.56 -2.26
C PRO A 34 -18.98 -0.26 -1.90
N ALA A 35 -18.09 -0.42 -2.87
CA ALA A 35 -16.66 -0.19 -2.68
C ALA A 35 -16.10 0.68 -3.80
N MET A 36 -15.13 1.52 -3.46
CA MET A 36 -14.43 2.35 -4.43
C MET A 36 -13.65 1.50 -5.44
N SER A 37 -13.01 0.46 -4.97
CA SER A 37 -12.18 -0.42 -5.80
C SER A 37 -12.58 -1.88 -5.66
N ALA A 38 -12.35 -2.63 -6.73
CA ALA A 38 -12.57 -4.07 -6.76
C ALA A 38 -11.79 -4.82 -5.66
N MET A 39 -10.63 -4.32 -5.26
CA MET A 39 -9.85 -4.93 -4.17
C MET A 39 -10.50 -4.75 -2.81
N GLN A 40 -11.08 -3.58 -2.53
CA GLN A 40 -11.81 -3.36 -1.27
C GLN A 40 -13.06 -4.24 -1.18
N SER A 41 -13.75 -4.48 -2.30
CA SER A 41 -14.98 -5.30 -2.31
C SER A 41 -14.73 -6.77 -1.97
N ILE A 42 -13.50 -7.26 -2.05
CA ILE A 42 -13.15 -8.66 -1.73
C ILE A 42 -12.49 -8.83 -0.36
N GLN A 43 -12.34 -7.74 0.40
CA GLN A 43 -11.76 -7.78 1.73
C GLN A 43 -12.58 -8.70 2.67
N GLY A 44 -11.90 -9.63 3.35
CA GLY A 44 -12.56 -10.61 4.21
C GLY A 44 -13.33 -11.72 3.49
N LYS A 45 -13.26 -11.81 2.14
CA LYS A 45 -13.98 -12.83 1.36
C LYS A 45 -13.10 -13.98 0.85
N ALA A 46 -11.78 -13.84 0.92
CA ALA A 46 -10.84 -14.87 0.49
C ALA A 46 -9.74 -15.09 1.53
N ALA A 47 -9.52 -16.35 1.94
CA ALA A 47 -8.47 -16.72 2.88
C ALA A 47 -7.07 -16.45 2.28
N GLY A 48 -6.10 -16.07 3.12
CA GLY A 48 -4.72 -15.82 2.71
C GLY A 48 -4.46 -14.47 2.04
N ILE A 49 -5.46 -13.59 1.98
CA ILE A 49 -5.35 -12.24 1.40
C ILE A 49 -5.56 -11.21 2.49
N ASN A 50 -4.57 -10.36 2.70
CA ASN A 50 -4.69 -9.19 3.57
C ASN A 50 -4.76 -7.92 2.71
N ILE A 51 -5.85 -7.18 2.83
CA ILE A 51 -6.11 -5.93 2.11
C ILE A 51 -6.11 -4.80 3.11
N ILE A 52 -5.16 -3.87 2.95
CA ILE A 52 -5.01 -2.70 3.80
C ILE A 52 -5.54 -1.51 3.00
N ALA A 53 -6.72 -1.03 3.37
CA ALA A 53 -7.33 0.13 2.74
C ALA A 53 -6.51 1.39 3.01
N ASN A 54 -6.50 2.30 2.04
CA ASN A 54 -6.00 3.65 2.19
C ASN A 54 -7.20 4.60 2.13
N GLU A 55 -7.33 5.49 3.12
CA GLU A 55 -8.51 6.31 3.31
C GLU A 55 -8.54 7.58 2.41
N ALA A 56 -7.42 7.94 1.78
CA ALA A 56 -7.41 9.08 0.87
C ALA A 56 -8.27 8.79 -0.38
N PRO A 57 -9.13 9.73 -0.82
CA PRO A 57 -9.96 9.55 -2.00
C PRO A 57 -9.16 9.14 -3.24
N GLY A 58 -9.62 8.09 -3.91
CA GLY A 58 -8.97 7.56 -5.10
C GLY A 58 -7.73 6.71 -4.87
N SER A 59 -7.32 6.47 -3.63
CA SER A 59 -6.10 5.71 -3.30
C SER A 59 -6.25 4.20 -3.50
N SER A 60 -5.15 3.55 -3.89
CA SER A 60 -5.08 2.10 -4.04
C SER A 60 -4.86 1.41 -2.69
N PRO A 61 -5.57 0.32 -2.36
CA PRO A 61 -5.25 -0.49 -1.20
C PRO A 61 -3.95 -1.28 -1.43
N ASN A 62 -3.24 -1.55 -0.34
CA ASN A 62 -2.12 -2.50 -0.35
C ASN A 62 -2.65 -3.92 -0.20
N VAL A 63 -2.14 -4.85 -1.01
CA VAL A 63 -2.58 -6.25 -1.01
C VAL A 63 -1.40 -7.16 -0.75
N ILE A 64 -1.53 -8.04 0.24
CA ILE A 64 -0.51 -9.02 0.60
C ILE A 64 -1.14 -10.42 0.55
N ILE A 65 -0.52 -11.34 -0.19
CA ILE A 65 -0.94 -12.73 -0.30
C ILE A 65 0.12 -13.62 0.36
N ARG A 66 -0.31 -14.40 1.38
CA ARG A 66 0.57 -15.35 2.10
C ARG A 66 1.82 -14.71 2.69
N GLY A 67 1.69 -13.49 3.23
CA GLY A 67 2.76 -12.77 3.90
C GLY A 67 3.80 -12.12 3.00
N LEU A 68 4.78 -11.44 3.59
CA LEU A 68 5.87 -10.77 2.88
C LEU A 68 7.06 -11.70 2.69
N GLY A 69 7.51 -11.87 1.45
CA GLY A 69 8.69 -12.67 1.10
C GLY A 69 9.90 -11.85 0.66
N THR A 70 9.75 -10.53 0.47
CA THR A 70 10.80 -9.63 -0.01
C THR A 70 11.01 -8.44 0.94
N ALA A 71 12.23 -7.92 0.99
CA ALA A 71 12.59 -6.80 1.86
C ALA A 71 12.45 -5.43 1.19
N LEU A 72 12.73 -5.30 -0.10
CA LEU A 72 12.85 -4.02 -0.78
C LEU A 72 11.59 -3.60 -1.52
N SER A 73 11.16 -4.35 -2.50
CA SER A 73 10.12 -3.92 -3.44
C SER A 73 9.31 -5.09 -3.97
N GLY A 74 8.31 -4.79 -4.79
CA GLY A 74 7.50 -5.83 -5.41
C GLY A 74 6.63 -6.61 -4.43
N ARG A 75 6.01 -5.91 -3.47
CA ARG A 75 5.16 -6.54 -2.44
C ARG A 75 3.75 -6.86 -2.94
N ASN A 76 3.27 -6.11 -3.92
CA ASN A 76 1.94 -6.28 -4.47
C ASN A 76 1.84 -7.51 -5.37
N PRO A 77 0.67 -8.16 -5.45
CA PRO A 77 0.42 -9.22 -6.42
C PRO A 77 0.45 -8.68 -7.85
N LEU A 78 0.63 -9.57 -8.81
CA LEU A 78 0.46 -9.26 -10.22
C LEU A 78 -1.04 -9.23 -10.56
N TYR A 79 -1.51 -8.13 -11.14
CA TYR A 79 -2.88 -8.06 -11.66
C TYR A 79 -2.89 -8.40 -13.15
N ILE A 80 -3.79 -9.28 -13.55
CA ILE A 80 -4.04 -9.64 -14.96
C ILE A 80 -5.48 -9.28 -15.28
N VAL A 81 -5.69 -8.31 -16.14
CA VAL A 81 -7.04 -7.87 -16.55
C VAL A 81 -7.26 -8.27 -18.01
N ASP A 82 -8.21 -9.14 -18.25
CA ASP A 82 -8.51 -9.69 -19.59
C ASP A 82 -7.25 -10.15 -20.34
N GLY A 83 -6.31 -10.77 -19.60
CA GLY A 83 -5.04 -11.31 -20.08
C GLY A 83 -3.88 -10.33 -20.13
N ILE A 84 -4.06 -9.05 -19.76
CA ILE A 84 -3.01 -8.03 -19.78
C ILE A 84 -2.53 -7.70 -18.36
N ALA A 85 -1.21 -7.72 -18.16
CA ALA A 85 -0.58 -7.39 -16.89
C ALA A 85 -0.74 -5.90 -16.54
N GLN A 86 -1.13 -5.61 -15.28
CA GLN A 86 -1.36 -4.27 -14.74
C GLN A 86 -0.62 -4.08 -13.42
N THR A 87 -0.37 -2.84 -13.05
CA THR A 87 0.19 -2.47 -11.74
C THR A 87 -0.88 -2.29 -10.67
N ASP A 88 -2.08 -1.89 -11.08
CA ASP A 88 -3.27 -1.70 -10.23
C ASP A 88 -4.55 -1.92 -11.03
N ILE A 89 -5.67 -2.05 -10.34
CA ILE A 89 -7.01 -2.23 -10.94
C ILE A 89 -8.02 -1.16 -10.48
N ASN A 90 -7.56 -0.04 -9.94
CA ASN A 90 -8.44 1.03 -9.47
C ASN A 90 -9.20 1.74 -10.59
N ASN A 91 -8.77 1.55 -11.82
CA ASN A 91 -9.43 2.05 -13.01
C ASN A 91 -10.59 1.17 -13.49
N ILE A 92 -10.88 0.06 -12.79
CA ILE A 92 -11.97 -0.85 -13.15
C ILE A 92 -13.14 -0.65 -12.20
N ASN A 93 -14.33 -0.43 -12.75
CA ASN A 93 -15.54 -0.42 -11.95
C ASN A 93 -15.85 -1.84 -11.46
N PRO A 94 -16.10 -2.06 -10.15
CA PRO A 94 -16.50 -3.36 -9.63
C PRO A 94 -17.70 -3.99 -10.37
N SER A 95 -18.66 -3.20 -10.83
CA SER A 95 -19.82 -3.68 -11.58
C SER A 95 -19.51 -4.22 -12.98
N ASP A 96 -18.33 -3.90 -13.54
CA ASP A 96 -17.88 -4.42 -14.84
C ASP A 96 -17.15 -5.76 -14.72
N ILE A 97 -16.94 -6.26 -13.51
CA ILE A 97 -16.19 -7.49 -13.25
C ILE A 97 -17.14 -8.70 -13.28
N GLU A 98 -16.80 -9.73 -14.05
CA GLU A 98 -17.47 -11.03 -14.06
C GLU A 98 -16.93 -11.93 -12.95
N SER A 99 -15.58 -12.03 -12.83
CA SER A 99 -14.91 -12.79 -11.77
C SER A 99 -13.56 -12.21 -11.40
N MET A 100 -13.13 -12.53 -10.17
CA MET A 100 -11.77 -12.31 -9.70
C MET A 100 -11.23 -13.64 -9.16
N ASP A 101 -10.15 -14.12 -9.77
CA ASP A 101 -9.51 -15.36 -9.41
C ASP A 101 -8.14 -15.09 -8.83
N VAL A 102 -7.90 -15.50 -7.56
CA VAL A 102 -6.66 -15.27 -6.84
C VAL A 102 -5.85 -16.56 -6.82
N LEU A 103 -4.73 -16.55 -7.56
CA LEU A 103 -3.78 -17.65 -7.62
C LEU A 103 -2.74 -17.46 -6.52
N LYS A 104 -2.75 -18.34 -5.53
CA LYS A 104 -1.97 -18.19 -4.31
C LYS A 104 -0.71 -19.04 -4.28
N ASP A 105 -0.64 -20.10 -5.08
CA ASP A 105 0.47 -21.05 -5.09
C ASP A 105 1.25 -21.09 -6.41
N ALA A 106 2.43 -21.73 -6.34
CA ALA A 106 3.34 -21.79 -7.48
C ALA A 106 2.82 -22.61 -8.66
N SER A 107 1.97 -23.63 -8.46
CA SER A 107 1.48 -24.45 -9.56
C SER A 107 0.48 -23.71 -10.43
N SER A 108 -0.35 -22.88 -9.84
CA SER A 108 -1.32 -22.04 -10.53
C SER A 108 -0.71 -20.75 -11.10
N ALA A 109 0.25 -20.13 -10.37
CA ALA A 109 0.80 -18.83 -10.69
C ALA A 109 2.02 -18.86 -11.63
N SER A 110 2.76 -19.98 -11.74
CA SER A 110 4.01 -20.07 -12.48
C SER A 110 3.91 -19.77 -13.97
N ILE A 111 2.76 -20.00 -14.57
CA ILE A 111 2.52 -19.68 -15.99
C ILE A 111 2.63 -18.15 -16.27
N TYR A 112 2.42 -17.32 -15.25
CA TYR A 112 2.60 -15.86 -15.31
C TYR A 112 4.02 -15.39 -15.02
N GLY A 113 4.90 -16.31 -14.57
CA GLY A 113 6.35 -16.10 -14.48
C GLY A 113 6.80 -15.21 -13.34
N LEU A 114 7.76 -14.38 -13.66
CA LEU A 114 8.65 -13.63 -12.77
C LEU A 114 8.03 -12.53 -11.91
N ARG A 115 6.75 -12.24 -12.06
CA ARG A 115 6.02 -11.28 -11.20
C ARG A 115 5.01 -11.97 -10.30
N ALA A 116 4.92 -13.31 -10.41
CA ALA A 116 3.95 -14.12 -9.70
C ALA A 116 4.37 -14.52 -8.27
N ALA A 117 5.60 -14.17 -7.85
CA ALA A 117 6.11 -14.57 -6.53
C ALA A 117 5.26 -14.07 -5.34
N ASN A 118 4.51 -12.98 -5.52
CA ASN A 118 3.59 -12.43 -4.51
C ASN A 118 2.11 -12.81 -4.78
N GLY A 119 1.87 -13.80 -5.65
CA GLY A 119 0.54 -14.19 -6.10
C GLY A 119 0.08 -13.43 -7.34
N VAL A 120 -1.00 -13.92 -7.94
CA VAL A 120 -1.62 -13.34 -9.14
C VAL A 120 -3.11 -13.16 -8.90
N ILE A 121 -3.63 -11.99 -9.27
CA ILE A 121 -5.05 -11.69 -9.26
C ILE A 121 -5.51 -11.50 -10.70
N ILE A 122 -6.32 -12.43 -11.17
CA ILE A 122 -6.90 -12.39 -12.51
C ILE A 122 -8.28 -11.74 -12.41
N VAL A 123 -8.48 -10.69 -13.18
CA VAL A 123 -9.76 -9.99 -13.30
C VAL A 123 -10.33 -10.26 -14.69
N THR A 124 -11.44 -10.95 -14.73
CA THR A 124 -12.22 -11.14 -15.96
C THR A 124 -13.37 -10.16 -15.97
N THR A 125 -13.45 -9.35 -17.01
CA THR A 125 -14.52 -8.36 -17.13
C THR A 125 -15.70 -8.93 -17.92
N LYS A 126 -16.89 -8.37 -17.68
CA LYS A 126 -18.14 -8.78 -18.35
C LYS A 126 -18.02 -8.68 -19.86
N LYS A 127 -18.61 -9.65 -20.55
CA LYS A 127 -18.73 -9.73 -22.01
C LYS A 127 -20.19 -9.87 -22.40
N GLY A 128 -20.51 -9.53 -23.63
CA GLY A 128 -21.82 -9.84 -24.20
C GLY A 128 -22.03 -11.35 -24.32
N LYS A 129 -23.27 -11.75 -24.35
CA LYS A 129 -23.70 -13.12 -24.65
C LYS A 129 -24.71 -13.08 -25.77
N THR A 130 -24.66 -14.06 -26.67
CA THR A 130 -25.64 -14.20 -27.74
C THR A 130 -27.05 -14.27 -27.13
N GLY A 131 -27.98 -13.44 -27.59
CA GLY A 131 -29.33 -13.34 -27.09
C GLY A 131 -29.86 -11.92 -27.06
N THR A 132 -30.86 -11.65 -26.24
CA THR A 132 -31.49 -10.33 -26.08
C THR A 132 -30.53 -9.30 -25.48
N THR A 133 -30.68 -8.07 -25.90
CA THR A 133 -29.97 -6.93 -25.30
C THR A 133 -30.49 -6.66 -23.88
N ASN A 134 -29.56 -6.61 -22.92
CA ASN A 134 -29.84 -6.27 -21.55
C ASN A 134 -29.24 -4.88 -21.24
N ILE A 135 -30.03 -4.02 -20.61
CA ILE A 135 -29.59 -2.73 -20.10
C ILE A 135 -29.69 -2.80 -18.57
N ASN A 136 -28.60 -2.49 -17.89
CA ASN A 136 -28.55 -2.44 -16.45
C ASN A 136 -28.05 -1.06 -15.99
N TYR A 137 -28.78 -0.46 -15.06
CA TYR A 137 -28.37 0.78 -14.37
C TYR A 137 -28.23 0.49 -12.89
N GLU A 138 -27.11 0.89 -12.33
CA GLU A 138 -26.78 0.73 -10.91
C GLU A 138 -26.32 2.07 -10.35
N SER A 139 -26.88 2.46 -9.21
CA SER A 139 -26.51 3.68 -8.52
C SER A 139 -26.46 3.46 -7.02
N PHE A 140 -25.46 4.03 -6.35
CA PHE A 140 -25.47 4.15 -4.92
C PHE A 140 -24.94 5.51 -4.45
N ALA A 141 -25.40 5.92 -3.26
CA ALA A 141 -24.91 7.07 -2.53
C ALA A 141 -24.54 6.64 -1.11
N GLY A 142 -23.49 7.23 -0.56
CA GLY A 142 -23.03 6.92 0.80
C GLY A 142 -22.36 8.11 1.47
N ILE A 143 -22.22 8.02 2.79
CA ILE A 143 -21.49 8.98 3.62
C ILE A 143 -20.25 8.31 4.23
N LYS A 144 -19.22 9.10 4.47
CA LYS A 144 -17.96 8.67 5.11
C LYS A 144 -17.72 9.52 6.35
N ASN A 145 -17.53 8.85 7.47
CA ASN A 145 -17.15 9.49 8.73
C ASN A 145 -15.96 8.78 9.36
N VAL A 146 -15.18 9.50 10.16
CA VAL A 146 -14.16 8.90 11.01
C VAL A 146 -14.83 8.19 12.17
N LEU A 147 -14.61 6.87 12.30
CA LEU A 147 -15.21 6.06 13.36
C LEU A 147 -14.60 6.33 14.73
N ASN A 148 -13.25 6.34 14.79
CA ASN A 148 -12.51 6.52 16.01
C ASN A 148 -11.50 7.65 15.83
N ARG A 149 -11.61 8.68 16.65
CA ARG A 149 -10.60 9.73 16.75
C ARG A 149 -9.99 9.73 18.14
N VAL A 150 -8.73 10.09 18.22
CA VAL A 150 -8.05 10.26 19.50
C VAL A 150 -8.71 11.44 20.23
N LYS A 151 -9.15 11.22 21.47
CA LYS A 151 -9.57 12.31 22.35
C LYS A 151 -8.34 13.06 22.82
N MET A 152 -8.29 14.36 22.55
CA MET A 152 -7.17 15.22 22.90
C MET A 152 -7.41 15.92 24.22
N ALA A 153 -6.34 16.35 24.89
CA ALA A 153 -6.45 17.21 26.06
C ALA A 153 -7.05 18.57 25.65
N ASN A 154 -7.97 19.09 26.46
CA ASN A 154 -8.49 20.44 26.29
C ASN A 154 -7.51 21.51 26.82
N ALA A 155 -7.88 22.79 26.72
CA ALA A 155 -7.00 23.92 27.10
C ALA A 155 -6.49 23.83 28.55
N ASP A 156 -7.35 23.52 29.51
CA ASP A 156 -6.96 23.41 30.92
C ASP A 156 -6.06 22.21 31.20
N GLN A 157 -6.43 21.05 30.66
CA GLN A 157 -5.64 19.82 30.78
C GLN A 157 -4.26 19.98 30.14
N PHE A 158 -4.22 20.57 28.94
CA PHE A 158 -2.98 20.89 28.26
C PHE A 158 -2.12 21.87 29.08
N ARG A 159 -2.71 22.96 29.62
CA ARG A 159 -2.03 23.95 30.45
C ARG A 159 -1.37 23.32 31.68
N ILE A 160 -2.14 22.48 32.41
CA ILE A 160 -1.64 21.75 33.57
C ILE A 160 -0.43 20.90 33.18
N PHE A 161 -0.57 20.08 32.14
CA PHE A 161 0.48 19.19 31.66
C PHE A 161 1.72 19.94 31.16
N ALA A 162 1.52 21.04 30.42
CA ALA A 162 2.62 21.88 29.95
C ALA A 162 3.37 22.57 31.11
N ASN A 163 2.64 23.07 32.12
CA ASN A 163 3.24 23.67 33.29
C ASN A 163 3.98 22.66 34.17
N GLU A 164 3.53 21.43 34.30
CA GLU A 164 4.27 20.34 34.95
C GLU A 164 5.60 20.07 34.20
N TYR A 165 5.56 19.96 32.87
CA TYR A 165 6.78 19.81 32.06
C TYR A 165 7.74 20.96 32.25
N LEU A 166 7.24 22.22 32.17
CA LEU A 166 8.06 23.42 32.31
C LEU A 166 8.64 23.54 33.73
N THR A 167 7.95 23.01 34.74
CA THR A 167 8.47 22.99 36.13
C THR A 167 9.61 21.99 36.26
N SER A 168 9.46 20.80 35.73
CA SER A 168 10.49 19.75 35.81
C SER A 168 11.73 20.04 34.97
N THR A 169 11.61 20.87 33.93
CA THR A 169 12.70 21.26 33.05
C THR A 169 13.26 22.65 33.33
N ASN A 170 12.84 23.30 34.42
CA ASN A 170 13.20 24.69 34.76
C ASN A 170 12.91 25.70 33.62
N GLY A 171 11.78 25.51 32.93
CA GLY A 171 11.34 26.39 31.86
C GLY A 171 11.13 27.82 32.34
N SER A 172 11.38 28.81 31.47
CA SER A 172 11.39 30.23 31.78
C SER A 172 10.01 30.86 31.96
N TYR A 173 8.93 30.15 31.64
CA TYR A 173 7.57 30.66 31.71
C TYR A 173 6.60 29.60 32.25
N ARG A 174 5.38 30.02 32.57
CA ARG A 174 4.23 29.19 32.86
C ARG A 174 3.06 29.74 32.09
N LEU A 175 2.13 28.85 31.68
CA LEU A 175 0.88 29.23 31.05
C LEU A 175 -0.10 29.73 32.13
N ALA A 176 -0.76 30.87 31.88
CA ALA A 176 -1.76 31.43 32.77
C ALA A 176 -3.01 30.56 32.90
N GLU A 177 -3.77 30.70 33.96
CA GLU A 177 -4.99 29.95 34.19
C GLU A 177 -6.10 30.27 33.19
N ASN A 178 -6.28 31.55 32.86
CA ASN A 178 -7.32 32.01 31.97
C ASN A 178 -6.80 32.12 30.54
N GLN A 179 -6.99 31.05 29.76
CA GLN A 179 -6.66 31.03 28.34
C GLN A 179 -7.88 31.40 27.49
N LYS A 180 -7.67 32.17 26.40
CA LYS A 180 -8.75 32.65 25.53
C LYS A 180 -9.36 31.57 24.67
N TYR A 181 -8.56 30.58 24.22
CA TYR A 181 -8.97 29.59 23.24
C TYR A 181 -8.91 28.15 23.79
N ASN A 182 -9.80 27.32 23.27
CA ASN A 182 -9.86 25.88 23.53
C ASN A 182 -10.27 25.15 22.25
N THR A 183 -9.31 24.98 21.33
CA THR A 183 -9.57 24.44 19.99
C THR A 183 -9.47 22.93 19.96
N ASP A 184 -10.54 22.24 19.57
CA ASP A 184 -10.47 20.83 19.18
C ASP A 184 -10.08 20.77 17.68
N TRP A 185 -8.80 20.53 17.41
CA TRP A 185 -8.27 20.54 16.07
C TRP A 185 -8.84 19.44 15.16
N TYR A 186 -9.32 18.33 15.73
CA TYR A 186 -9.97 17.30 14.93
C TYR A 186 -11.40 17.70 14.54
N ASP A 187 -12.13 18.42 15.37
CA ASP A 187 -13.44 18.95 15.00
C ASP A 187 -13.34 20.01 13.90
N GLU A 188 -12.30 20.84 13.96
CA GLU A 188 -12.05 21.87 12.95
C GLU A 188 -11.54 21.31 11.61
N LEU A 189 -10.82 20.19 11.64
CA LEU A 189 -10.20 19.58 10.48
C LEU A 189 -11.12 18.63 9.72
N LEU A 190 -11.95 17.87 10.46
CA LEU A 190 -12.70 16.75 9.93
C LEU A 190 -14.12 17.13 9.52
N ARG A 191 -14.60 16.50 8.49
CA ARG A 191 -15.98 16.63 8.03
C ARG A 191 -16.53 15.31 7.51
N THR A 192 -17.85 15.23 7.36
CA THR A 192 -18.50 14.11 6.70
C THR A 192 -18.23 14.15 5.21
N GLY A 193 -17.63 13.10 4.70
CA GLY A 193 -17.44 12.89 3.28
C GLY A 193 -18.66 12.23 2.61
N SER A 194 -18.69 12.21 1.29
CA SER A 194 -19.77 11.59 0.50
C SER A 194 -19.22 10.77 -0.66
N VAL A 195 -19.95 9.73 -1.03
CA VAL A 195 -19.61 8.87 -2.17
C VAL A 195 -20.85 8.71 -3.05
N PHE A 196 -20.68 8.87 -4.35
CA PHE A 196 -21.70 8.63 -5.36
C PHE A 196 -21.10 7.77 -6.48
N ASN A 197 -21.83 6.74 -6.88
CA ASN A 197 -21.47 5.91 -8.04
C ASN A 197 -22.69 5.69 -8.92
N ASN A 198 -22.54 5.95 -10.21
CA ASN A 198 -23.55 5.72 -11.22
C ASN A 198 -22.94 4.92 -12.36
N ALA A 199 -23.50 3.76 -12.66
CA ALA A 199 -23.04 2.88 -13.71
C ALA A 199 -24.20 2.46 -14.62
N VAL A 200 -23.97 2.52 -15.90
CA VAL A 200 -24.88 1.96 -16.91
C VAL A 200 -24.10 0.99 -17.78
N ASN A 201 -24.67 -0.16 -18.06
CA ASN A 201 -24.10 -1.08 -19.02
C ASN A 201 -25.17 -1.66 -19.96
N ILE A 202 -24.73 -1.94 -21.17
CA ILE A 202 -25.52 -2.55 -22.24
C ILE A 202 -24.76 -3.76 -22.73
N SER A 203 -25.40 -4.91 -22.72
CA SER A 203 -24.81 -6.17 -23.19
C SER A 203 -25.79 -6.97 -24.03
N GLY A 204 -25.27 -7.68 -25.01
CA GLY A 204 -26.06 -8.53 -25.89
C GLY A 204 -25.19 -9.23 -26.91
N GLY A 205 -25.80 -9.85 -27.87
CA GLY A 205 -25.04 -10.45 -28.95
C GLY A 205 -25.92 -11.13 -29.99
N THR A 206 -25.31 -11.38 -31.13
CA THR A 206 -25.82 -12.15 -32.25
C THR A 206 -24.93 -13.37 -32.48
N GLU A 207 -25.24 -14.18 -33.45
CA GLU A 207 -24.36 -15.32 -33.85
C GLU A 207 -22.97 -14.85 -34.28
N LYS A 208 -22.84 -13.58 -34.77
CA LYS A 208 -21.59 -13.03 -35.29
C LYS A 208 -20.84 -12.11 -34.34
N VAL A 209 -21.55 -11.46 -33.41
CA VAL A 209 -20.93 -10.44 -32.50
C VAL A 209 -21.56 -10.52 -31.13
N ASP A 210 -20.75 -10.64 -30.09
CA ASP A 210 -21.13 -10.37 -28.71
C ASP A 210 -20.56 -9.02 -28.33
N TYR A 211 -21.35 -8.19 -27.62
CA TYR A 211 -20.93 -6.85 -27.23
C TYR A 211 -21.29 -6.52 -25.77
N PHE A 212 -20.41 -5.80 -25.11
CA PHE A 212 -20.62 -5.19 -23.80
C PHE A 212 -20.05 -3.77 -23.81
N VAL A 213 -20.87 -2.82 -23.46
CA VAL A 213 -20.47 -1.40 -23.31
C VAL A 213 -20.94 -0.91 -21.97
N SER A 214 -20.04 -0.27 -21.21
CA SER A 214 -20.40 0.37 -19.94
C SER A 214 -19.85 1.79 -19.83
N ALA A 215 -20.57 2.62 -19.07
CA ALA A 215 -20.15 3.94 -18.65
C ALA A 215 -20.37 4.06 -17.14
N ASN A 216 -19.37 4.60 -16.44
CA ASN A 216 -19.41 4.77 -14.99
C ASN A 216 -18.90 6.16 -14.60
N ASN A 217 -19.59 6.78 -13.65
CA ASN A 217 -19.14 7.98 -12.95
C ASN A 217 -19.09 7.67 -11.45
N TYR A 218 -17.90 7.80 -10.85
CA TYR A 218 -17.65 7.68 -9.42
C TYR A 218 -17.16 9.03 -8.90
N THR A 219 -17.78 9.52 -7.84
CA THR A 219 -17.38 10.76 -7.16
C THR A 219 -17.27 10.51 -5.66
N GLU A 220 -16.14 10.91 -5.10
CA GLU A 220 -15.85 10.81 -3.66
C GLU A 220 -15.37 12.17 -3.15
N ASN A 221 -16.06 12.70 -2.14
CA ASN A 221 -15.58 13.81 -1.34
C ASN A 221 -15.03 13.24 -0.03
N GLY A 222 -13.77 13.57 0.28
CA GLY A 222 -13.07 13.03 1.44
C GLY A 222 -13.46 13.69 2.76
N ILE A 223 -12.88 13.19 3.83
CA ILE A 223 -13.08 13.68 5.21
C ILE A 223 -12.31 14.97 5.52
N LEU A 224 -11.35 15.36 4.67
CA LEU A 224 -10.67 16.65 4.73
C LEU A 224 -11.32 17.63 3.75
N GLU A 225 -11.42 18.91 4.13
CA GLU A 225 -12.04 19.92 3.29
C GLU A 225 -11.38 20.05 1.92
N GLY A 226 -12.23 20.07 0.86
CA GLY A 226 -11.78 20.19 -0.53
C GLY A 226 -11.07 18.94 -1.08
N SER A 227 -10.95 17.87 -0.29
CA SER A 227 -10.48 16.58 -0.78
C SER A 227 -11.52 15.94 -1.67
N LYS A 228 -11.18 15.68 -2.94
CA LYS A 228 -12.13 15.16 -3.93
C LYS A 228 -11.44 14.24 -4.92
N PHE A 229 -12.17 13.22 -5.34
CA PHE A 229 -11.79 12.33 -6.43
C PHE A 229 -12.99 12.05 -7.33
N VAL A 230 -12.80 12.20 -8.63
CA VAL A 230 -13.80 11.85 -9.65
C VAL A 230 -13.17 10.92 -10.65
N ARG A 231 -13.86 9.82 -10.96
CA ARG A 231 -13.45 8.86 -12.00
C ARG A 231 -14.60 8.63 -12.97
N ASN A 232 -14.33 8.86 -14.25
CA ASN A 232 -15.21 8.50 -15.36
C ASN A 232 -14.56 7.37 -16.15
N THR A 233 -15.28 6.28 -16.35
CA THR A 233 -14.78 5.10 -17.06
C THR A 233 -15.75 4.73 -18.18
N ILE A 234 -15.22 4.45 -19.35
CA ILE A 234 -15.96 3.87 -20.47
C ILE A 234 -15.25 2.57 -20.85
N ARG A 235 -15.99 1.50 -20.91
CA ARG A 235 -15.50 0.18 -21.32
C ARG A 235 -16.27 -0.33 -22.54
N ASN A 236 -15.54 -0.98 -23.44
CA ASN A 236 -16.11 -1.64 -24.61
C ASN A 236 -15.41 -2.98 -24.82
N ASN A 237 -16.16 -4.07 -24.72
CA ASN A 237 -15.69 -5.44 -24.92
C ASN A 237 -16.52 -6.10 -26.00
N ASN A 238 -15.90 -6.49 -27.11
CA ASN A 238 -16.57 -7.15 -28.22
C ASN A 238 -15.86 -8.46 -28.58
N VAL A 239 -16.65 -9.42 -29.04
CA VAL A 239 -16.15 -10.67 -29.63
C VAL A 239 -16.80 -10.85 -31.00
N TYR A 240 -15.99 -10.83 -32.04
CA TYR A 240 -16.39 -11.02 -33.43
C TYR A 240 -16.11 -12.46 -33.83
N LYS A 241 -17.09 -13.13 -34.42
CA LYS A 241 -17.07 -14.55 -34.77
C LYS A 241 -17.17 -14.71 -36.28
N PHE A 242 -16.19 -15.38 -36.87
CA PHE A 242 -16.09 -15.61 -38.31
C PHE A 242 -15.89 -17.10 -38.60
N LEU A 243 -16.09 -17.51 -39.86
CA LEU A 243 -15.83 -18.85 -40.33
C LEU A 243 -16.50 -19.93 -39.46
N ASN A 244 -17.80 -19.77 -39.16
CA ASN A 244 -18.55 -20.65 -38.27
C ASN A 244 -17.87 -20.85 -36.91
N ASN A 245 -17.44 -19.79 -36.29
CA ASN A 245 -16.73 -19.74 -35.00
C ASN A 245 -15.31 -20.34 -35.01
N ARG A 246 -14.72 -20.64 -36.18
CA ARG A 246 -13.33 -21.07 -36.28
C ARG A 246 -12.34 -19.91 -36.06
N LEU A 247 -12.72 -18.70 -36.41
CA LEU A 247 -11.93 -17.50 -36.20
C LEU A 247 -12.70 -16.54 -35.29
N LYS A 248 -12.07 -16.14 -34.18
CA LYS A 248 -12.63 -15.15 -33.27
C LYS A 248 -11.65 -14.00 -33.05
N PHE A 249 -12.14 -12.78 -33.05
CA PHE A 249 -11.42 -11.58 -32.62
C PHE A 249 -12.08 -11.01 -31.40
N SER A 250 -11.34 -10.94 -30.30
CA SER A 250 -11.76 -10.30 -29.06
C SER A 250 -11.09 -8.94 -28.92
N GLN A 251 -11.88 -7.92 -28.62
CA GLN A 251 -11.44 -6.56 -28.36
C GLN A 251 -11.88 -6.19 -26.95
N ASN A 252 -10.96 -5.71 -26.14
CA ASN A 252 -11.25 -5.14 -24.82
C ASN A 252 -10.61 -3.74 -24.77
N LEU A 253 -11.42 -2.72 -24.55
CA LEU A 253 -10.96 -1.34 -24.41
C LEU A 253 -11.53 -0.71 -23.15
N ASN A 254 -10.70 0.01 -22.41
CA ASN A 254 -11.08 0.74 -21.22
C ASN A 254 -10.44 2.13 -21.24
N LEU A 255 -11.26 3.17 -21.23
CA LEU A 255 -10.86 4.57 -21.11
C LEU A 255 -11.25 5.06 -19.73
N THR A 256 -10.29 5.57 -18.98
CA THR A 256 -10.52 6.12 -17.64
C THR A 256 -9.95 7.54 -17.56
N LEU A 257 -10.80 8.45 -17.13
CA LEU A 257 -10.45 9.83 -16.83
C LEU A 257 -10.63 10.05 -15.33
N THR A 258 -9.61 10.59 -14.65
CA THR A 258 -9.73 10.97 -13.25
C THR A 258 -9.40 12.43 -13.03
N ASN A 259 -10.06 13.01 -12.03
CA ASN A 259 -9.75 14.33 -11.52
C ASN A 259 -9.66 14.22 -10.00
N ALA A 260 -8.50 14.54 -9.44
CA ALA A 260 -8.24 14.47 -8.01
C ALA A 260 -7.80 15.84 -7.49
N THR A 261 -8.30 16.17 -6.30
CA THR A 261 -7.83 17.29 -5.48
C THR A 261 -7.32 16.69 -4.16
N PRO A 262 -6.07 16.21 -4.13
CA PRO A 262 -5.53 15.59 -2.94
C PRO A 262 -5.31 16.63 -1.85
N LYS A 263 -5.43 16.22 -0.59
CA LYS A 263 -5.15 17.03 0.59
C LYS A 263 -4.12 16.35 1.48
N PRO A 264 -3.31 17.11 2.25
CA PRO A 264 -2.21 16.56 3.03
C PRO A 264 -2.74 15.80 4.25
N TYR A 265 -2.54 14.50 4.29
CA TYR A 265 -2.88 13.68 5.46
C TYR A 265 -1.91 13.89 6.64
N SER A 266 -0.79 14.59 6.42
CA SER A 266 0.07 15.13 7.49
C SER A 266 -0.70 16.05 8.43
N ALA A 267 -1.78 16.70 7.98
CA ALA A 267 -2.66 17.52 8.80
C ALA A 267 -3.23 16.77 10.02
N PHE A 268 -3.40 15.45 9.97
CA PHE A 268 -3.77 14.66 11.14
C PHE A 268 -2.69 14.66 12.22
N THR A 269 -1.41 14.53 11.84
CA THR A 269 -0.30 14.60 12.77
C THR A 269 -0.14 16.03 13.31
N THR A 270 -0.37 17.03 12.46
CA THR A 270 -0.35 18.44 12.86
C THR A 270 -1.47 18.73 13.86
N ALA A 271 -2.70 18.22 13.63
CA ALA A 271 -3.84 18.36 14.54
C ALA A 271 -3.61 17.66 15.90
N TYR A 272 -2.94 16.51 15.90
CA TYR A 272 -2.57 15.81 17.13
C TYR A 272 -1.59 16.63 17.99
N ARG A 273 -0.62 17.29 17.35
CA ARG A 273 0.47 17.99 18.03
C ARG A 273 0.16 19.45 18.33
N GLN A 274 -0.76 20.09 17.60
CA GLN A 274 -1.04 21.52 17.77
C GLN A 274 -1.73 21.79 19.11
N SER A 275 -1.26 22.83 19.80
CA SER A 275 -1.82 23.26 21.08
C SER A 275 -3.29 23.66 20.97
N PRO A 276 -4.16 23.26 21.91
CA PRO A 276 -5.55 23.72 21.96
C PRO A 276 -5.67 25.21 22.32
N LEU A 277 -4.59 25.84 22.78
CA LEU A 277 -4.54 27.28 23.09
C LEU A 277 -4.38 28.17 21.83
N ALA A 278 -4.07 27.57 20.69
CA ALA A 278 -4.03 28.28 19.41
C ALA A 278 -5.40 28.20 18.74
N PRO A 279 -5.99 29.34 18.29
CA PRO A 279 -7.26 29.31 17.52
C PRO A 279 -7.03 28.86 16.08
N VAL A 280 -8.10 28.51 15.36
CA VAL A 280 -8.02 28.35 13.91
C VAL A 280 -7.56 29.63 13.24
N MET A 281 -8.11 30.78 13.68
CA MET A 281 -7.76 32.10 13.18
C MET A 281 -7.78 33.11 14.33
N PHE A 282 -6.78 33.97 14.38
CA PHE A 282 -6.76 35.14 15.29
C PHE A 282 -7.65 36.25 14.79
N ASP A 283 -8.01 37.18 15.67
CA ASP A 283 -8.88 38.33 15.37
C ASP A 283 -8.31 39.24 14.23
N ASN A 284 -7.01 39.20 13.99
CA ASN A 284 -6.36 39.90 12.89
C ASN A 284 -6.39 39.19 11.53
N GLY A 285 -7.14 38.08 11.40
CA GLY A 285 -7.27 37.29 10.18
C GLY A 285 -6.10 36.37 9.86
N ARG A 286 -5.15 36.17 10.77
CA ARG A 286 -4.04 35.23 10.64
C ARG A 286 -4.42 33.87 11.22
N TYR A 287 -3.98 32.81 10.57
CA TYR A 287 -4.17 31.46 11.09
C TYR A 287 -3.33 31.26 12.37
N GLY A 288 -3.94 30.65 13.37
CA GLY A 288 -3.33 30.42 14.67
C GLY A 288 -2.14 29.47 14.58
N LEU A 289 -1.05 29.91 15.20
CA LEU A 289 0.17 29.12 15.39
C LEU A 289 0.50 29.07 16.88
N GLY A 290 1.24 28.06 17.28
CA GLY A 290 1.78 27.94 18.63
C GLY A 290 2.91 28.94 18.94
N ARG A 291 3.24 29.85 18.02
CA ARG A 291 4.22 30.95 18.22
C ARG A 291 3.52 32.13 18.80
N VAL A 292 4.05 32.62 19.90
CA VAL A 292 3.61 33.84 20.56
C VAL A 292 4.68 34.90 20.39
N ASN A 293 4.32 36.08 19.94
CA ASN A 293 5.24 37.18 19.94
C ASN A 293 5.12 37.94 21.25
N THR A 294 6.21 37.94 22.00
CA THR A 294 6.30 38.58 23.33
C THR A 294 6.27 40.10 23.31
N THR A 295 6.50 40.75 22.15
CA THR A 295 6.70 42.21 22.07
C THR A 295 5.41 42.97 21.78
N THR A 296 4.37 42.33 21.27
CA THR A 296 3.19 43.05 20.75
C THR A 296 1.84 42.53 21.22
N GLY A 297 1.77 41.54 22.10
CA GLY A 297 0.51 41.09 22.65
C GLY A 297 -0.45 40.47 21.60
N VAL A 298 0.02 40.01 20.45
CA VAL A 298 -0.77 39.19 19.51
C VAL A 298 -0.81 37.77 20.05
N ALA A 299 -1.50 37.63 21.16
CA ALA A 299 -1.49 36.30 21.77
C ALA A 299 -2.86 35.99 22.33
N GLY A 300 -3.46 35.02 21.79
CA GLY A 300 -4.49 34.28 22.50
C GLY A 300 -3.94 33.25 23.47
N ILE A 301 -2.61 33.28 23.74
CA ILE A 301 -1.94 32.37 24.67
C ILE A 301 -1.23 33.21 25.72
N GLU A 302 -1.73 33.14 26.96
CA GLU A 302 -1.31 33.99 28.05
C GLU A 302 -0.26 33.28 28.92
N ALA A 303 0.82 34.02 29.26
CA ALA A 303 1.77 33.61 30.27
C ALA A 303 1.34 34.05 31.66
N ALA A 304 1.85 33.40 32.69
CA ALA A 304 1.70 33.88 34.06
C ALA A 304 2.24 35.33 34.21
N PRO A 305 1.70 36.11 35.15
CA PRO A 305 2.09 37.52 35.33
C PRO A 305 3.62 37.72 35.46
N GLY A 306 4.16 38.68 34.70
CA GLY A 306 5.58 38.97 34.69
C GLY A 306 6.46 38.03 33.88
N GLN A 307 5.87 37.05 33.18
CA GLN A 307 6.57 36.11 32.32
C GLN A 307 6.26 36.36 30.86
N ALA A 308 7.12 35.86 29.95
CA ALA A 308 6.97 35.99 28.52
C ALA A 308 7.17 34.64 27.84
N ILE A 309 6.26 34.29 26.91
CA ILE A 309 6.35 33.11 26.08
C ILE A 309 6.94 33.52 24.73
N GLY A 310 8.16 33.09 24.42
CA GLY A 310 8.80 33.36 23.13
C GLY A 310 8.25 32.53 22.01
N ASN A 311 8.14 31.22 22.22
CA ASN A 311 7.62 30.26 21.25
C ASN A 311 7.08 29.06 22.02
N LEU A 312 5.76 28.77 21.88
CA LEU A 312 5.16 27.62 22.52
C LEU A 312 5.54 26.33 21.76
N ASN A 313 5.34 26.34 20.46
CA ASN A 313 5.73 25.24 19.56
C ASN A 313 5.94 25.77 18.13
N SER A 314 6.54 24.93 17.28
CA SER A 314 6.74 25.20 15.86
C SER A 314 5.73 24.45 14.96
N ILE A 315 4.63 23.98 15.54
CA ILE A 315 3.62 23.21 14.82
C ILE A 315 2.76 24.13 13.96
N GLY A 316 2.51 23.74 12.73
CA GLY A 316 1.64 24.47 11.81
C GLY A 316 0.16 24.40 12.21
N ASN A 317 -0.65 25.16 11.52
CA ASN A 317 -2.11 25.08 11.67
C ASN A 317 -2.66 24.01 10.73
N PRO A 318 -3.31 22.95 11.22
CA PRO A 318 -3.74 21.83 10.37
C PRO A 318 -4.85 22.23 9.40
N VAL A 319 -5.73 23.16 9.78
CA VAL A 319 -6.79 23.67 8.88
C VAL A 319 -6.18 24.47 7.75
N TYR A 320 -5.25 25.37 8.07
CA TYR A 320 -4.50 26.13 7.06
C TYR A 320 -3.68 25.22 6.15
N GLU A 321 -3.06 24.19 6.68
CA GLU A 321 -2.31 23.20 5.89
C GLU A 321 -3.17 22.57 4.80
N VAL A 322 -4.42 22.20 5.12
CA VAL A 322 -5.37 21.65 4.16
C VAL A 322 -5.86 22.69 3.17
N LEU A 323 -6.21 23.89 3.64
CA LEU A 323 -6.77 24.93 2.78
C LEU A 323 -5.74 25.49 1.80
N ARG A 324 -4.50 25.68 2.22
CA ARG A 324 -3.43 26.23 1.36
C ARG A 324 -2.95 25.28 0.28
N GLN A 325 -3.17 23.97 0.41
CA GLN A 325 -2.75 23.04 -0.63
C GLN A 325 -3.67 23.11 -1.83
N ASN A 326 -3.18 23.75 -2.89
CA ASN A 326 -3.84 23.86 -4.18
C ASN A 326 -3.18 22.93 -5.18
N GLU A 327 -3.55 21.66 -5.09
CA GLU A 327 -3.10 20.61 -6.00
C GLU A 327 -4.29 20.03 -6.77
N ARG A 328 -4.13 19.90 -8.09
CA ARG A 328 -5.06 19.17 -8.95
C ARG A 328 -4.31 18.21 -9.83
N THR A 329 -4.75 16.97 -9.85
CA THR A 329 -4.19 15.92 -10.69
C THR A 329 -5.27 15.38 -11.62
N ASN A 330 -5.04 15.54 -12.92
CA ASN A 330 -5.89 14.97 -13.97
C ASN A 330 -5.16 13.82 -14.62
N THR A 331 -5.82 12.67 -14.75
CA THR A 331 -5.23 11.52 -15.44
C THR A 331 -6.12 11.03 -16.58
N LEU A 332 -5.48 10.53 -17.61
CA LEU A 332 -6.09 9.76 -18.68
C LEU A 332 -5.38 8.42 -18.77
N ARG A 333 -6.12 7.34 -18.71
CA ARG A 333 -5.62 5.98 -18.95
C ARG A 333 -6.41 5.32 -20.07
N LEU A 334 -5.72 4.91 -21.10
CA LEU A 334 -6.25 4.08 -22.18
C LEU A 334 -5.60 2.71 -22.09
N GLN A 335 -6.42 1.69 -21.86
CA GLN A 335 -6.00 0.31 -21.74
C GLN A 335 -6.77 -0.52 -22.75
N GLY A 336 -6.08 -1.44 -23.41
CA GLY A 336 -6.77 -2.30 -24.35
C GLY A 336 -6.00 -3.54 -24.76
N SER A 337 -6.73 -4.51 -25.27
CA SER A 337 -6.19 -5.71 -25.88
C SER A 337 -7.01 -6.13 -27.10
N PHE A 338 -6.30 -6.72 -28.05
CA PHE A 338 -6.87 -7.41 -29.21
C PHE A 338 -6.31 -8.83 -29.23
N GLU A 339 -7.19 -9.81 -29.32
CA GLU A 339 -6.82 -11.22 -29.41
C GLU A 339 -7.50 -11.88 -30.61
N GLY A 340 -6.71 -12.52 -31.44
CA GLY A 340 -7.16 -13.44 -32.50
C GLY A 340 -7.01 -14.88 -32.04
N GLU A 341 -8.10 -15.63 -32.05
CA GLU A 341 -8.13 -17.09 -31.84
C GLU A 341 -8.50 -17.75 -33.14
N PHE A 342 -7.68 -18.66 -33.63
CA PHE A 342 -7.99 -19.48 -34.81
C PHE A 342 -7.91 -20.96 -34.46
N LYS A 343 -9.04 -21.66 -34.65
CA LYS A 343 -9.14 -23.12 -34.53
C LYS A 343 -8.62 -23.80 -35.78
N ILE A 344 -7.41 -24.37 -35.69
CA ILE A 344 -6.80 -25.13 -36.78
C ILE A 344 -7.55 -26.42 -36.96
N THR A 345 -7.82 -27.14 -35.84
CA THR A 345 -8.69 -28.30 -35.74
C THR A 345 -9.60 -28.16 -34.51
N ASP A 346 -10.47 -29.14 -34.24
CA ASP A 346 -11.32 -29.09 -33.02
C ASP A 346 -10.53 -29.20 -31.71
N TYR A 347 -9.33 -29.75 -31.77
CA TYR A 347 -8.44 -29.91 -30.61
C TYR A 347 -7.17 -29.04 -30.62
N LEU A 348 -6.94 -28.26 -31.68
CA LEU A 348 -5.75 -27.46 -31.85
C LEU A 348 -6.13 -26.01 -32.22
N LYS A 349 -5.73 -25.05 -31.43
CA LYS A 349 -5.95 -23.63 -31.69
C LYS A 349 -4.70 -22.82 -31.47
N ILE A 350 -4.55 -21.75 -32.26
CA ILE A 350 -3.53 -20.72 -32.10
C ILE A 350 -4.17 -19.41 -31.63
N ASN A 351 -3.55 -18.76 -30.69
CA ASN A 351 -3.94 -17.44 -30.21
C ASN A 351 -2.77 -16.46 -30.39
N SER A 352 -3.10 -15.25 -30.82
CA SER A 352 -2.18 -14.12 -30.84
C SER A 352 -2.87 -12.94 -30.15
N ARG A 353 -2.24 -12.40 -29.09
CA ARG A 353 -2.75 -11.28 -28.30
C ARG A 353 -1.74 -10.15 -28.32
N ILE A 354 -2.24 -8.94 -28.59
CA ILE A 354 -1.51 -7.70 -28.38
C ILE A 354 -2.28 -6.86 -27.36
N GLY A 355 -1.55 -6.28 -26.41
CA GLY A 355 -2.15 -5.43 -25.38
C GLY A 355 -1.28 -4.25 -25.03
N GLY A 356 -1.91 -3.20 -24.52
CA GLY A 356 -1.20 -2.01 -24.08
C GLY A 356 -1.96 -1.20 -23.06
N ASN A 357 -1.20 -0.37 -22.35
CA ASN A 357 -1.69 0.60 -21.39
C ASN A 357 -0.92 1.90 -21.57
N LYS A 358 -1.62 2.98 -21.91
CA LYS A 358 -1.10 4.33 -22.00
C LYS A 358 -1.70 5.15 -20.87
N PHE A 359 -0.84 5.80 -20.11
CA PHE A 359 -1.22 6.63 -18.97
C PHE A 359 -0.61 8.02 -19.11
N TYR A 360 -1.44 9.01 -18.94
CA TYR A 360 -1.07 10.41 -18.83
C TYR A 360 -1.51 10.96 -17.49
N SER A 361 -0.64 11.68 -16.80
CA SER A 361 -0.95 12.44 -15.62
C SER A 361 -0.49 13.87 -15.80
N LYS A 362 -1.38 14.81 -15.55
CA LYS A 362 -1.08 16.24 -15.47
C LYS A 362 -1.41 16.74 -14.08
N GLN A 363 -0.38 17.13 -13.35
CA GLN A 363 -0.47 17.70 -12.02
C GLN A 363 -0.20 19.19 -12.07
N ARG A 364 -1.00 19.95 -11.35
CA ARG A 364 -0.80 21.39 -11.14
C ARG A 364 -0.75 21.65 -9.63
N ILE A 365 0.31 22.28 -9.16
CA ILE A 365 0.52 22.63 -7.76
C ILE A 365 0.79 24.13 -7.69
N PHE A 366 -0.03 24.84 -6.94
CA PHE A 366 0.24 26.22 -6.56
C PHE A 366 0.62 26.27 -5.09
N ASN A 367 1.77 26.86 -4.80
CA ASN A 367 2.26 27.04 -3.46
C ASN A 367 2.34 28.53 -3.11
N ASN A 368 1.48 28.98 -2.18
CA ASN A 368 1.48 30.35 -1.69
C ASN A 368 2.50 30.48 -0.55
N VAL A 369 3.78 30.57 -0.91
CA VAL A 369 4.88 30.67 0.05
C VAL A 369 4.85 32.03 0.74
N LYS A 370 4.43 33.09 0.07
CA LYS A 370 4.28 34.44 0.64
C LYS A 370 3.27 34.43 1.80
N ASP A 371 2.09 33.86 1.57
CA ASP A 371 1.06 33.77 2.61
C ASP A 371 1.52 32.90 3.79
N GLN A 372 2.23 31.81 3.51
CA GLN A 372 2.83 30.97 4.54
C GLN A 372 3.86 31.76 5.39
N TRP A 373 4.70 32.54 4.73
CA TRP A 373 5.69 33.37 5.41
C TRP A 373 5.04 34.45 6.26
N LEU A 374 4.01 35.15 5.74
CA LEU A 374 3.25 36.14 6.49
C LEU A 374 2.54 35.53 7.71
N ASN A 375 1.96 34.33 7.60
CA ASN A 375 1.37 33.64 8.74
C ASN A 375 2.42 33.25 9.81
N ALA A 376 3.64 32.91 9.38
CA ALA A 376 4.72 32.65 10.31
C ALA A 376 5.31 33.93 10.97
N ASN A 377 5.05 35.10 10.38
CA ASN A 377 5.54 36.41 10.85
C ASN A 377 4.34 37.31 11.20
N THR A 378 3.62 36.96 12.24
CA THR A 378 2.32 37.52 12.62
C THR A 378 2.29 39.02 12.87
N LEU A 379 3.46 39.68 13.00
CA LEU A 379 3.60 41.12 13.17
C LEU A 379 3.64 41.88 11.84
N LEU A 380 3.95 41.22 10.75
CA LEU A 380 4.13 41.83 9.45
C LEU A 380 2.84 41.70 8.63
N ASN A 381 2.48 42.78 7.95
CA ASN A 381 1.42 42.76 6.96
C ASN A 381 2.00 42.69 5.54
N GLU A 382 1.16 42.65 4.54
CA GLU A 382 1.57 42.55 3.14
C GLU A 382 2.37 43.79 2.69
N SER A 383 2.02 44.99 3.17
CA SER A 383 2.80 46.21 2.87
C SER A 383 4.20 46.14 3.44
N ASP A 384 4.36 45.60 4.64
CA ASP A 384 5.67 45.42 5.26
C ASP A 384 6.51 44.36 4.48
N PHE A 385 5.90 43.31 4.02
CA PHE A 385 6.56 42.34 3.16
C PHE A 385 7.04 42.97 1.84
N ILE A 386 6.19 43.75 1.18
CA ILE A 386 6.57 44.47 -0.05
C ILE A 386 7.76 45.39 0.19
N LYS A 387 7.75 46.20 1.26
CA LYS A 387 8.86 47.09 1.61
C LYS A 387 10.14 46.31 1.91
N LEU A 388 10.04 45.20 2.65
CA LEU A 388 11.20 44.35 2.93
C LEU A 388 11.81 43.76 1.65
N LYS A 389 10.97 43.37 0.72
CA LYS A 389 11.40 42.84 -0.58
C LYS A 389 11.99 43.89 -1.50
N GLU A 390 11.45 45.13 -1.49
CA GLU A 390 11.99 46.25 -2.23
C GLU A 390 13.38 46.64 -1.69
N ASN A 391 13.56 46.67 -0.37
CA ASN A 391 14.83 47.03 0.26
C ASN A 391 15.91 45.96 0.13
N ASN A 392 15.51 44.67 0.03
CA ASN A 392 16.44 43.57 -0.17
C ASN A 392 15.81 42.45 -0.99
N PRO A 393 15.72 42.64 -2.33
CA PRO A 393 15.04 41.68 -3.23
C PRO A 393 15.54 40.24 -3.09
N LYS A 394 16.83 40.06 -2.94
CA LYS A 394 17.43 38.72 -2.86
C LYS A 394 17.18 37.98 -1.54
N ALA A 395 16.99 38.72 -0.44
CA ALA A 395 16.81 38.11 0.89
C ALA A 395 15.47 37.37 1.02
N LEU A 396 14.47 37.69 0.19
CA LEU A 396 13.12 37.11 0.21
C LEU A 396 12.74 36.37 -1.07
N ASP A 397 13.68 36.11 -1.97
CA ASP A 397 13.41 35.35 -3.21
C ASP A 397 12.84 33.94 -2.92
N TYR A 398 13.24 33.33 -1.80
CA TYR A 398 12.72 32.04 -1.33
C TYR A 398 11.24 32.07 -0.89
N VAL A 399 10.66 33.28 -0.75
CA VAL A 399 9.26 33.48 -0.32
C VAL A 399 8.33 33.72 -1.52
N ASP A 400 8.84 33.68 -2.74
CA ASP A 400 8.02 33.84 -3.92
C ASP A 400 7.03 32.67 -4.10
N ASN A 401 5.79 33.01 -4.45
CA ASN A 401 4.80 32.02 -4.83
C ASN A 401 5.30 31.21 -6.02
N SER A 402 4.94 29.96 -6.06
CA SER A 402 5.31 29.09 -7.17
C SER A 402 4.13 28.34 -7.76
N LEU A 403 4.15 28.21 -9.07
CA LEU A 403 3.23 27.39 -9.85
C LEU A 403 4.03 26.28 -10.55
N LYS A 404 3.73 25.04 -10.20
CA LYS A 404 4.39 23.87 -10.77
C LYS A 404 3.42 23.07 -11.62
N TYR A 405 3.86 22.70 -12.80
CA TYR A 405 3.21 21.69 -13.65
C TYR A 405 4.13 20.47 -13.76
N GLU A 406 3.56 19.30 -13.50
CA GLU A 406 4.22 18.02 -13.75
C GLU A 406 3.37 17.22 -14.73
N ASN A 407 4.00 16.74 -15.78
CA ASN A 407 3.37 15.84 -16.73
C ASN A 407 4.14 14.51 -16.70
N LEU A 408 3.42 13.43 -16.46
CA LEU A 408 3.95 12.07 -16.50
C LEU A 408 3.24 11.31 -17.61
N GLU A 409 4.03 10.74 -18.49
CA GLU A 409 3.58 9.83 -19.53
C GLU A 409 4.17 8.45 -19.29
N GLN A 410 3.33 7.43 -19.30
CA GLN A 410 3.76 6.04 -19.15
C GLN A 410 3.14 5.20 -20.25
N PHE A 411 3.93 4.25 -20.77
CA PHE A 411 3.47 3.30 -21.75
C PHE A 411 3.98 1.90 -21.45
N ARG A 412 3.10 0.92 -21.68
CA ARG A 412 3.40 -0.52 -21.60
C ARG A 412 2.71 -1.21 -22.77
N TRP A 413 3.40 -2.19 -23.35
CA TRP A 413 2.80 -3.07 -24.34
C TRP A 413 3.31 -4.50 -24.18
N SER A 414 2.48 -5.47 -24.60
CA SER A 414 2.82 -6.88 -24.64
C SER A 414 2.29 -7.53 -25.91
N ILE A 415 3.03 -8.52 -26.42
CA ILE A 415 2.61 -9.42 -27.48
C ILE A 415 2.80 -10.84 -26.98
N GLU A 416 1.77 -11.65 -27.10
CA GLU A 416 1.74 -13.05 -26.69
C GLU A 416 1.25 -13.91 -27.83
N ASN A 417 1.95 -15.02 -28.11
CA ASN A 417 1.54 -16.00 -29.09
C ASN A 417 1.60 -17.39 -28.45
N PHE A 418 0.52 -18.13 -28.53
CA PHE A 418 0.47 -19.46 -27.94
C PHE A 418 -0.40 -20.43 -28.71
N LEU A 419 0.00 -21.69 -28.68
CA LEU A 419 -0.69 -22.83 -29.25
C LEU A 419 -1.31 -23.63 -28.11
N THR A 420 -2.59 -23.98 -28.26
CA THR A 420 -3.32 -24.82 -27.30
C THR A 420 -3.77 -26.09 -27.98
N PHE A 421 -3.40 -27.22 -27.41
CA PHE A 421 -3.91 -28.54 -27.72
C PHE A 421 -4.85 -28.98 -26.59
N ASN A 422 -6.08 -29.41 -26.92
CA ASN A 422 -7.06 -29.86 -25.93
C ASN A 422 -7.87 -31.03 -26.54
N LYS A 423 -7.71 -32.23 -25.99
CA LYS A 423 -8.37 -33.42 -26.53
C LYS A 423 -8.68 -34.46 -25.46
N ASN A 424 -9.83 -35.08 -25.59
CA ASN A 424 -10.26 -36.24 -24.80
C ASN A 424 -9.94 -37.51 -25.58
N PHE A 425 -9.38 -38.52 -24.90
CA PHE A 425 -9.10 -39.85 -25.37
C PHE A 425 -9.70 -40.84 -24.36
N ASP A 426 -10.96 -41.21 -24.55
CA ASP A 426 -11.72 -42.01 -23.58
C ASP A 426 -11.67 -41.39 -22.18
N LYS A 427 -11.02 -42.02 -21.23
CA LYS A 427 -10.84 -41.51 -19.85
C LYS A 427 -9.71 -40.51 -19.66
N HIS A 428 -8.94 -40.26 -20.68
CA HIS A 428 -7.79 -39.36 -20.63
C HIS A 428 -8.17 -38.01 -21.23
N HIS A 429 -8.01 -36.97 -20.47
CA HIS A 429 -8.08 -35.57 -20.94
C HIS A 429 -6.71 -34.93 -20.90
N ILE A 430 -6.25 -34.40 -22.02
CA ILE A 430 -4.96 -33.72 -22.16
C ILE A 430 -5.19 -32.29 -22.65
N GLU A 431 -4.69 -31.32 -21.90
CA GLU A 431 -4.55 -29.94 -22.37
C GLU A 431 -3.07 -29.54 -22.30
N ALA A 432 -2.54 -29.06 -23.40
CA ALA A 432 -1.17 -28.55 -23.46
C ALA A 432 -1.15 -27.15 -24.08
N VAL A 433 -0.38 -26.26 -23.49
CA VAL A 433 -0.15 -24.91 -23.99
C VAL A 433 1.35 -24.70 -24.13
N VAL A 434 1.77 -24.17 -25.30
CA VAL A 434 3.15 -23.73 -25.54
C VAL A 434 3.09 -22.35 -26.14
N GLY A 435 3.90 -21.45 -25.61
CA GLY A 435 3.84 -20.06 -26.06
C GLY A 435 5.09 -19.26 -25.77
N MET A 436 5.05 -18.05 -26.30
CA MET A 436 6.04 -17.00 -26.04
C MET A 436 5.37 -15.67 -25.82
N SER A 437 6.01 -14.81 -25.01
CA SER A 437 5.57 -13.44 -24.81
C SER A 437 6.76 -12.48 -24.88
N ARG A 438 6.47 -11.27 -25.32
CA ARG A 438 7.38 -10.12 -25.25
C ARG A 438 6.64 -8.95 -24.65
N GLU A 439 7.29 -8.27 -23.74
CA GLU A 439 6.73 -7.10 -23.07
C GLU A 439 7.79 -6.01 -22.95
N LYS A 440 7.36 -4.77 -23.11
CA LYS A 440 8.15 -3.58 -22.79
C LYS A 440 7.30 -2.68 -21.90
N TYR A 441 7.86 -2.27 -20.78
CA TYR A 441 7.17 -1.48 -19.77
C TYR A 441 8.11 -0.46 -19.13
N ASP A 442 7.58 0.41 -18.26
CA ASP A 442 8.29 1.56 -17.71
C ASP A 442 8.87 2.48 -18.81
N ILE A 443 8.14 2.59 -19.94
CA ILE A 443 8.44 3.58 -20.96
C ILE A 443 7.87 4.90 -20.46
N ASN A 444 8.63 5.56 -19.59
CA ASN A 444 8.17 6.72 -18.83
C ASN A 444 8.90 7.98 -19.30
N SER A 445 8.16 9.05 -19.43
CA SER A 445 8.69 10.40 -19.64
C SER A 445 8.03 11.33 -18.64
N MET A 446 8.82 12.13 -17.95
CA MET A 446 8.34 13.13 -17.00
C MET A 446 8.89 14.49 -17.40
N SER A 447 8.02 15.49 -17.44
CA SER A 447 8.41 16.88 -17.57
C SER A 447 7.84 17.68 -16.42
N SER A 448 8.65 18.55 -15.84
CA SER A 448 8.26 19.45 -14.75
C SER A 448 8.65 20.88 -15.14
N GLN A 449 7.75 21.81 -14.90
CA GLN A 449 8.00 23.23 -15.05
C GLN A 449 7.54 23.94 -13.79
N THR A 450 8.40 24.77 -13.22
CA THR A 450 8.07 25.58 -12.05
C THR A 450 8.34 27.04 -12.39
N GLY A 451 7.31 27.89 -12.28
CA GLY A 451 7.42 29.33 -12.38
C GLY A 451 7.23 29.96 -11.01
N TYR A 452 8.06 30.94 -10.70
CA TYR A 452 8.04 31.66 -9.43
C TYR A 452 7.42 33.05 -9.59
N ASN A 453 6.96 33.63 -8.48
CA ASN A 453 6.33 34.94 -8.43
C ASN A 453 5.15 35.06 -9.41
N VAL A 454 4.24 34.11 -9.34
CA VAL A 454 2.99 34.11 -10.12
C VAL A 454 1.86 34.76 -9.33
N PRO A 455 0.81 35.29 -9.99
CA PRO A 455 -0.36 35.85 -9.30
C PRO A 455 -1.04 34.82 -8.37
N GLU A 456 -1.60 35.28 -7.25
CA GLU A 456 -2.26 34.40 -6.27
C GLU A 456 -3.64 33.90 -6.74
N GLN A 457 -4.32 34.64 -7.57
CA GLN A 457 -5.68 34.30 -8.06
C GLN A 457 -5.61 33.18 -9.09
N GLU A 458 -6.40 32.12 -8.89
CA GLU A 458 -6.39 30.91 -9.71
C GLU A 458 -6.62 31.18 -11.20
N GLN A 459 -7.43 32.15 -11.54
CA GLN A 459 -7.70 32.51 -12.95
C GLN A 459 -6.48 32.99 -13.72
N TYR A 460 -5.43 33.43 -13.01
CA TYR A 460 -4.17 33.90 -13.59
C TYR A 460 -3.02 32.88 -13.42
N TRP A 461 -3.31 31.68 -13.00
CA TRP A 461 -2.27 30.64 -12.85
C TRP A 461 -1.80 30.15 -14.22
N ASN A 462 -0.86 30.89 -14.76
CA ASN A 462 -0.17 30.59 -15.99
C ASN A 462 1.34 30.77 -15.76
N ILE A 463 2.12 29.76 -16.15
CA ILE A 463 3.57 29.76 -15.97
C ILE A 463 4.26 30.92 -16.73
N ASN A 464 3.65 31.38 -17.84
CA ASN A 464 4.17 32.51 -18.59
C ASN A 464 4.04 33.86 -17.86
N LEU A 465 3.26 33.90 -16.77
CA LEU A 465 3.14 35.08 -15.89
C LEU A 465 4.16 35.06 -14.75
N ALA A 466 5.02 34.07 -14.68
CA ALA A 466 6.11 34.01 -13.71
C ALA A 466 7.06 35.20 -13.90
N LYS A 467 7.31 35.93 -12.83
CA LYS A 467 8.20 37.10 -12.80
C LYS A 467 9.36 36.83 -11.84
N GLY A 468 10.22 35.90 -12.20
CA GLY A 468 11.40 35.59 -11.38
C GLY A 468 12.53 36.58 -11.62
N THR A 469 13.34 36.82 -10.59
CA THR A 469 14.67 37.40 -10.75
C THR A 469 15.57 36.41 -11.48
N THR A 470 16.71 36.82 -11.96
CA THR A 470 17.62 36.04 -12.82
C THR A 470 17.95 34.61 -12.37
N ASN A 471 17.67 34.27 -11.11
CA ASN A 471 17.96 32.94 -10.55
C ASN A 471 16.74 32.03 -10.36
N TYR A 472 15.49 32.56 -10.43
CA TYR A 472 14.27 31.83 -10.05
C TYR A 472 13.11 32.00 -11.05
N GLY A 473 13.40 32.28 -12.32
CA GLY A 473 12.34 32.44 -13.34
C GLY A 473 11.56 31.14 -13.58
N ILE A 474 11.66 30.58 -14.76
CA ILE A 474 11.05 29.29 -15.11
C ILE A 474 12.14 28.22 -15.09
N VAL A 475 11.95 27.24 -14.22
CA VAL A 475 12.81 26.03 -14.17
C VAL A 475 12.08 24.90 -14.86
N ALA A 476 12.65 24.35 -15.92
CA ALA A 476 12.12 23.19 -16.62
C ALA A 476 13.06 21.99 -16.46
N LEU A 477 12.46 20.84 -16.13
CA LEU A 477 13.18 19.55 -16.02
C LEU A 477 12.48 18.53 -16.89
N GLN A 478 13.23 17.80 -17.69
CA GLN A 478 12.72 16.65 -18.44
C GLN A 478 13.56 15.43 -18.10
N THR A 479 12.89 14.34 -17.76
CA THR A 479 13.52 13.06 -17.43
C THR A 479 12.85 11.95 -18.20
N SER A 480 13.66 11.12 -18.84
CA SER A 480 13.23 9.87 -19.48
C SER A 480 13.84 8.69 -18.76
N TYR A 481 13.03 7.69 -18.46
CA TYR A 481 13.48 6.50 -17.75
C TYR A 481 13.89 5.40 -18.73
N THR A 482 14.85 4.58 -18.33
CA THR A 482 15.25 3.40 -19.11
C THR A 482 14.13 2.36 -19.05
N PRO A 483 13.51 1.99 -20.18
CA PRO A 483 12.44 1.01 -20.19
C PRO A 483 12.95 -0.38 -19.84
N ARG A 484 12.10 -1.17 -19.21
CA ARG A 484 12.32 -2.59 -18.94
C ARG A 484 11.74 -3.43 -20.06
N ALA A 485 12.45 -4.49 -20.45
CA ALA A 485 12.01 -5.44 -21.44
C ALA A 485 12.03 -6.86 -20.88
N LEU A 486 11.02 -7.64 -21.25
CA LEU A 486 10.87 -9.05 -20.91
C LEU A 486 10.69 -9.88 -22.16
N ALA A 487 11.29 -11.06 -22.15
CA ALA A 487 11.04 -12.11 -23.14
C ALA A 487 10.81 -13.42 -22.40
N SER A 488 9.77 -14.13 -22.76
CA SER A 488 9.38 -15.35 -22.04
C SER A 488 9.03 -16.46 -23.01
N TYR A 489 9.42 -17.70 -22.64
CA TYR A 489 8.98 -18.92 -23.25
C TYR A 489 8.35 -19.81 -22.19
N PHE A 490 7.19 -20.38 -22.48
CA PHE A 490 6.46 -21.17 -21.50
C PHE A 490 5.77 -22.37 -22.11
N GLY A 491 5.60 -23.40 -21.29
CA GLY A 491 4.81 -24.57 -21.61
C GLY A 491 4.07 -25.05 -20.37
N ARG A 492 2.84 -25.50 -20.54
CA ARG A 492 2.01 -26.13 -19.50
C ARG A 492 1.37 -27.38 -20.07
N LEU A 493 1.44 -28.46 -19.31
CA LEU A 493 0.72 -29.71 -19.54
C LEU A 493 -0.24 -29.94 -18.40
N GLN A 494 -1.50 -30.18 -18.72
CA GLN A 494 -2.54 -30.60 -17.81
C GLN A 494 -3.06 -31.95 -18.27
N TYR A 495 -3.12 -32.89 -17.34
CA TYR A 495 -3.61 -34.24 -17.58
C TYR A 495 -4.62 -34.63 -16.51
N ASN A 496 -5.73 -35.16 -16.94
CA ASN A 496 -6.80 -35.69 -16.11
C ASN A 496 -7.15 -37.10 -16.56
N TYR A 497 -7.12 -38.06 -15.63
CA TYR A 497 -7.53 -39.42 -15.84
C TYR A 497 -8.83 -39.70 -15.09
N ASP A 498 -9.91 -40.00 -15.85
CA ASP A 498 -11.22 -40.44 -15.37
C ASP A 498 -11.83 -39.48 -14.32
N SER A 499 -11.49 -38.17 -14.38
CA SER A 499 -11.83 -37.19 -13.36
C SER A 499 -11.41 -37.57 -11.92
N LYS A 500 -10.42 -38.44 -11.78
CA LYS A 500 -9.86 -38.92 -10.52
C LYS A 500 -8.49 -38.39 -10.23
N TYR A 501 -7.57 -38.53 -11.19
CA TYR A 501 -6.16 -38.16 -11.01
C TYR A 501 -5.79 -37.01 -11.92
N TYR A 502 -5.16 -36.01 -11.35
CA TYR A 502 -4.81 -34.75 -12.04
C TYR A 502 -3.32 -34.49 -11.93
N LEU A 503 -2.72 -34.08 -13.02
CA LEU A 503 -1.35 -33.57 -13.09
C LEU A 503 -1.35 -32.24 -13.83
N THR A 504 -0.71 -31.24 -13.23
CA THR A 504 -0.35 -29.99 -13.91
C THR A 504 1.15 -29.84 -13.85
N ALA A 505 1.82 -29.67 -14.98
CA ALA A 505 3.26 -29.38 -15.05
C ALA A 505 3.47 -28.12 -15.87
N THR A 506 4.23 -27.17 -15.34
CA THR A 506 4.56 -25.90 -16.01
C THR A 506 6.06 -25.70 -16.01
N LEU A 507 6.59 -25.30 -17.15
CA LEU A 507 7.96 -24.84 -17.31
C LEU A 507 7.94 -23.47 -17.98
N ARG A 508 8.56 -22.47 -17.31
CA ARG A 508 8.68 -21.14 -17.86
C ARG A 508 10.13 -20.67 -17.78
N ARG A 509 10.60 -20.01 -18.84
CA ARG A 509 11.91 -19.38 -18.90
C ARG A 509 11.74 -17.92 -19.27
N ASP A 510 12.15 -17.04 -18.36
CA ASP A 510 12.01 -15.59 -18.48
C ASP A 510 13.35 -14.91 -18.57
N GLY A 511 13.49 -13.96 -19.49
CA GLY A 511 14.64 -13.09 -19.64
C GLY A 511 14.28 -11.64 -19.36
N SER A 512 15.07 -10.96 -18.52
CA SER A 512 14.82 -9.57 -18.13
C SER A 512 16.00 -8.67 -18.42
N SER A 513 15.72 -7.48 -18.97
CA SER A 513 16.72 -6.43 -19.18
C SER A 513 17.24 -5.80 -17.88
N VAL A 514 16.53 -6.01 -16.74
CA VAL A 514 16.96 -5.51 -15.42
C VAL A 514 18.34 -6.06 -15.02
N PHE A 515 18.63 -7.31 -15.41
CA PHE A 515 19.89 -8.00 -15.10
C PHE A 515 20.93 -7.90 -16.22
N ARG A 516 20.80 -6.94 -17.15
CA ARG A 516 21.70 -6.82 -18.31
C ARG A 516 23.17 -6.64 -17.92
N ASN A 517 23.43 -5.85 -16.88
CA ASN A 517 24.81 -5.53 -16.47
C ASN A 517 25.47 -6.66 -15.65
N THR A 518 24.68 -7.62 -15.14
CA THR A 518 25.20 -8.80 -14.43
C THR A 518 25.37 -10.02 -15.34
N GLY A 519 24.90 -9.95 -16.58
CA GLY A 519 24.93 -11.07 -17.54
C GLY A 519 23.95 -12.21 -17.23
N LYS A 520 23.17 -12.11 -16.14
CA LYS A 520 22.27 -13.18 -15.64
C LYS A 520 20.82 -12.93 -16.04
N TYR A 521 20.59 -12.73 -17.35
CA TYR A 521 19.27 -12.36 -17.89
C TYR A 521 18.16 -13.38 -17.62
N TRP A 522 18.47 -14.68 -17.69
CA TRP A 522 17.48 -15.74 -17.77
C TRP A 522 17.29 -16.45 -16.44
N GLY A 523 16.00 -16.57 -16.03
CA GLY A 523 15.54 -17.43 -14.95
C GLY A 523 14.65 -18.55 -15.48
N THR A 524 14.71 -19.74 -14.86
CA THR A 524 13.87 -20.88 -15.21
C THR A 524 13.03 -21.30 -13.99
N PHE A 525 11.72 -21.40 -14.21
CA PHE A 525 10.72 -21.54 -13.16
C PHE A 525 9.83 -22.76 -13.43
N PRO A 526 10.21 -23.97 -12.97
CA PRO A 526 9.39 -25.16 -13.04
C PRO A 526 8.35 -25.19 -11.93
N SER A 527 7.20 -25.82 -12.21
CA SER A 527 6.21 -26.19 -11.19
C SER A 527 5.46 -27.46 -11.54
N VAL A 528 4.98 -28.15 -10.52
CA VAL A 528 4.14 -29.33 -10.65
C VAL A 528 3.02 -29.30 -9.60
N GLY A 529 1.84 -29.73 -10.00
CA GLY A 529 0.67 -29.90 -9.14
C GLY A 529 0.04 -31.26 -9.38
N LEU A 530 -0.35 -31.94 -8.32
CA LEU A 530 -1.04 -33.23 -8.33
C LEU A 530 -2.39 -33.09 -7.63
N GLY A 531 -3.38 -33.83 -8.10
CA GLY A 531 -4.70 -33.88 -7.48
C GLY A 531 -5.30 -35.29 -7.55
N TRP A 532 -6.06 -35.64 -6.53
CA TRP A 532 -6.79 -36.89 -6.45
C TRP A 532 -8.20 -36.63 -5.92
N THR A 533 -9.22 -36.85 -6.76
CA THR A 533 -10.62 -36.77 -6.34
C THR A 533 -11.03 -38.14 -5.77
N VAL A 534 -10.96 -38.24 -4.46
CA VAL A 534 -11.24 -39.48 -3.71
C VAL A 534 -12.69 -39.94 -3.90
N THR A 535 -13.62 -38.98 -3.93
CA THR A 535 -15.06 -39.28 -4.13
C THR A 535 -15.40 -39.95 -5.45
N ASN A 536 -14.51 -39.87 -6.46
CA ASN A 536 -14.75 -40.53 -7.75
C ASN A 536 -14.25 -42.00 -7.76
N GLU A 537 -13.66 -42.45 -6.64
CA GLU A 537 -13.25 -43.87 -6.51
C GLU A 537 -14.42 -44.79 -6.21
N SER A 538 -14.26 -46.05 -6.62
CA SER A 538 -15.33 -47.05 -6.48
C SER A 538 -15.69 -47.33 -5.01
N PHE A 539 -14.74 -47.24 -4.08
CA PHE A 539 -14.96 -47.46 -2.65
C PHE A 539 -15.72 -46.31 -1.96
N MET A 540 -15.90 -45.18 -2.64
CA MET A 540 -16.61 -44.03 -2.11
C MET A 540 -18.06 -43.92 -2.55
N LYS A 541 -18.54 -44.82 -3.41
CA LYS A 541 -19.88 -44.76 -4.01
C LYS A 541 -21.02 -44.77 -3.00
N ASP A 542 -20.83 -45.44 -1.87
CA ASP A 542 -21.85 -45.56 -0.82
C ASP A 542 -21.88 -44.38 0.13
N ALA A 543 -20.87 -43.51 0.10
CA ALA A 543 -20.78 -42.33 0.93
C ALA A 543 -21.53 -41.12 0.32
N SER A 544 -22.83 -41.25 0.08
CA SER A 544 -23.67 -40.25 -0.64
C SER A 544 -23.71 -38.85 0.01
N TRP A 545 -23.38 -38.74 1.30
CA TRP A 545 -23.30 -37.45 2.01
C TRP A 545 -22.02 -36.65 1.71
N ILE A 546 -21.00 -37.31 1.06
CA ILE A 546 -19.77 -36.67 0.61
C ILE A 546 -19.88 -36.41 -0.89
N ASN A 547 -20.12 -35.14 -1.25
CA ASN A 547 -20.26 -34.75 -2.64
C ASN A 547 -18.92 -34.49 -3.34
N LEU A 548 -17.94 -34.05 -2.57
CA LEU A 548 -16.56 -33.84 -3.03
C LEU A 548 -15.59 -34.10 -1.87
N LEU A 549 -14.58 -34.86 -2.15
CA LEU A 549 -13.35 -34.95 -1.35
C LEU A 549 -12.19 -35.05 -2.33
N LYS A 550 -11.38 -33.99 -2.40
CA LYS A 550 -10.21 -33.91 -3.27
C LYS A 550 -8.98 -33.54 -2.48
N VAL A 551 -7.92 -34.32 -2.62
CA VAL A 551 -6.60 -34.03 -2.05
C VAL A 551 -5.70 -33.49 -3.15
N ARG A 552 -4.90 -32.47 -2.85
CA ARG A 552 -3.97 -31.87 -3.79
C ARG A 552 -2.64 -31.53 -3.15
N GLY A 553 -1.59 -31.58 -3.95
CA GLY A 553 -0.25 -31.19 -3.56
C GLY A 553 0.44 -30.43 -4.69
N ASN A 554 1.28 -29.47 -4.35
CA ASN A 554 1.99 -28.69 -5.35
C ASN A 554 3.41 -28.32 -4.90
N TRP A 555 4.27 -28.10 -5.87
CA TRP A 555 5.60 -27.59 -5.70
C TRP A 555 5.98 -26.71 -6.90
N GLY A 556 6.77 -25.66 -6.66
CA GLY A 556 7.29 -24.86 -7.75
C GLY A 556 8.27 -23.78 -7.32
N LYS A 557 8.85 -23.15 -8.33
CA LYS A 557 9.72 -21.98 -8.20
C LYS A 557 9.10 -20.80 -8.91
N LEU A 558 9.16 -19.64 -8.28
CA LEU A 558 8.70 -18.36 -8.82
C LEU A 558 9.83 -17.35 -8.73
N GLY A 559 9.92 -16.46 -9.70
CA GLY A 559 10.91 -15.38 -9.72
C GLY A 559 10.31 -14.04 -9.33
N ASN A 560 11.13 -13.14 -8.78
CA ASN A 560 10.82 -11.73 -8.64
C ASN A 560 11.97 -10.89 -9.20
N GLN A 561 11.67 -9.93 -10.08
CA GLN A 561 12.61 -9.01 -10.68
C GLN A 561 12.40 -7.56 -10.23
N ASP A 562 11.44 -7.31 -9.36
CA ASP A 562 11.06 -5.95 -8.97
C ASP A 562 12.08 -5.37 -7.99
N ILE A 563 13.19 -4.91 -8.58
CA ILE A 563 14.30 -4.23 -7.91
C ILE A 563 14.42 -2.81 -8.46
N PRO A 564 15.02 -1.87 -7.70
CA PRO A 564 15.30 -0.53 -8.20
C PRO A 564 16.07 -0.55 -9.53
N LEU A 565 15.77 0.42 -10.39
CA LEU A 565 16.52 0.59 -11.65
C LEU A 565 17.96 1.01 -11.34
N ASN A 566 18.87 0.67 -12.25
CA ASN A 566 20.28 1.08 -12.21
C ASN A 566 21.12 0.55 -11.04
N VAL A 567 20.62 -0.43 -10.28
CA VAL A 567 21.36 -1.02 -9.14
C VAL A 567 22.72 -1.63 -9.54
N SER A 568 22.88 -2.00 -10.80
CA SER A 568 24.11 -2.54 -11.36
C SER A 568 24.93 -1.50 -12.17
N THR A 569 24.55 -0.22 -12.11
CA THR A 569 25.24 0.87 -12.80
C THR A 569 25.93 1.77 -11.79
N ILE A 570 27.17 2.14 -12.07
CA ILE A 570 27.88 3.16 -11.27
C ILE A 570 27.19 4.50 -11.56
N LEU A 571 26.53 5.05 -10.55
CA LEU A 571 25.98 6.39 -10.62
C LEU A 571 26.93 7.34 -9.90
N THR A 572 27.43 8.33 -10.61
CA THR A 572 28.19 9.42 -10.03
C THR A 572 27.24 10.57 -9.68
N SER A 573 27.35 11.09 -8.47
CA SER A 573 26.68 12.32 -8.07
C SER A 573 27.75 13.40 -7.95
N PRO A 574 27.87 14.31 -8.90
CA PRO A 574 28.75 15.47 -8.74
C PRO A 574 28.15 16.38 -7.66
N GLU A 575 28.99 17.12 -6.98
CA GLU A 575 28.61 18.17 -6.03
C GLU A 575 27.78 17.69 -4.84
N SER A 576 28.37 16.96 -3.94
CA SER A 576 27.81 16.76 -2.61
C SER A 576 28.58 17.61 -1.59
N SER A 577 27.86 18.42 -0.84
CA SER A 577 28.44 19.22 0.27
C SER A 577 29.18 18.39 1.32
N ASN A 578 28.98 17.06 1.30
CA ASN A 578 29.61 16.11 2.22
C ASN A 578 31.00 15.64 1.76
N TYR A 579 31.42 15.98 0.54
CA TYR A 579 32.66 15.50 -0.06
C TYR A 579 33.56 16.64 -0.56
N ASN A 580 33.40 17.82 0.03
CA ASN A 580 34.18 18.98 -0.32
C ASN A 580 35.52 18.95 0.43
N TYR A 581 36.59 19.33 -0.24
CA TYR A 581 37.90 19.51 0.35
C TYR A 581 38.40 20.90 0.07
N VAL A 582 39.00 21.52 1.09
CA VAL A 582 39.55 22.89 1.00
C VAL A 582 41.05 22.80 0.81
N PHE A 583 41.55 23.39 -0.27
CA PHE A 583 42.96 23.41 -0.59
C PHE A 583 43.56 24.80 -0.47
N GLY A 584 44.79 24.84 0.05
CA GLY A 584 45.65 25.99 0.07
C GLY A 584 45.25 27.11 1.03
N PRO A 585 46.10 28.14 1.17
CA PRO A 585 45.87 29.27 2.08
C PRO A 585 44.67 30.14 1.67
N GLU A 586 44.24 30.06 0.41
CA GLU A 586 43.07 30.79 -0.10
C GLU A 586 41.73 30.06 0.14
N GLN A 587 41.76 28.91 0.80
CA GLN A 587 40.60 28.10 1.12
C GLN A 587 39.70 27.78 -0.09
N ASN A 588 40.30 27.50 -1.24
CA ASN A 588 39.58 27.10 -2.44
C ASN A 588 38.89 25.77 -2.22
N MET A 589 37.56 25.76 -2.29
CA MET A 589 36.75 24.56 -2.13
C MET A 589 36.72 23.76 -3.43
N VAL A 590 37.19 22.53 -3.36
CA VAL A 590 37.08 21.55 -4.48
C VAL A 590 35.95 20.60 -4.16
N TYR A 591 35.02 20.49 -5.09
CA TYR A 591 33.87 19.60 -4.98
C TYR A 591 34.25 18.18 -5.33
N GLY A 592 34.01 17.27 -4.39
CA GLY A 592 34.15 15.83 -4.63
C GLY A 592 32.93 15.22 -5.29
N SER A 593 33.06 14.02 -5.82
CA SER A 593 31.96 13.22 -6.37
C SER A 593 31.75 11.96 -5.54
N ALA A 594 30.50 11.68 -5.20
CA ALA A 594 30.14 10.37 -4.66
C ALA A 594 29.83 9.40 -5.80
N TYR A 595 30.27 8.16 -5.67
CA TYR A 595 29.89 7.10 -6.61
C TYR A 595 29.19 5.95 -5.87
N GLY A 596 28.20 5.35 -6.55
CA GLY A 596 27.49 4.19 -6.01
C GLY A 596 28.25 2.91 -6.30
N THR A 597 28.28 2.00 -5.35
CA THR A 597 28.82 0.65 -5.55
C THR A 597 27.85 -0.17 -6.41
N PRO A 598 28.25 -0.66 -7.59
CA PRO A 598 27.36 -1.44 -8.43
C PRO A 598 27.11 -2.84 -7.84
N ALA A 599 25.88 -3.32 -7.96
CA ALA A 599 25.54 -4.70 -7.62
C ALA A 599 26.04 -5.66 -8.71
N VAL A 600 27.22 -6.23 -8.56
CA VAL A 600 27.88 -7.06 -9.60
C VAL A 600 27.33 -8.47 -9.76
N ASN A 601 26.77 -9.08 -8.70
CA ASN A 601 26.29 -10.47 -8.70
C ASN A 601 24.76 -10.62 -8.54
N LEU A 602 24.03 -9.54 -8.81
CA LEU A 602 22.58 -9.55 -8.63
C LEU A 602 21.89 -10.42 -9.70
N THR A 603 20.95 -11.23 -9.25
CA THR A 603 20.09 -12.08 -10.08
C THR A 603 18.67 -12.05 -9.51
N TRP A 604 17.78 -12.86 -10.04
CA TRP A 604 16.41 -13.03 -9.61
C TRP A 604 16.31 -13.33 -8.11
N GLU A 605 15.34 -12.72 -7.42
CA GLU A 605 14.84 -13.33 -6.20
C GLU A 605 14.06 -14.60 -6.57
N VAL A 606 14.32 -15.70 -5.90
CA VAL A 606 13.68 -16.99 -6.17
C VAL A 606 12.91 -17.46 -4.94
N THR A 607 11.62 -17.61 -5.11
CA THR A 607 10.74 -18.21 -4.11
C THR A 607 10.47 -19.66 -4.47
N ARG A 608 10.73 -20.58 -3.54
CA ARG A 608 10.33 -21.99 -3.59
C ARG A 608 9.08 -22.15 -2.76
N GLU A 609 8.08 -22.77 -3.32
CA GLU A 609 6.82 -23.02 -2.63
C GLU A 609 6.44 -24.49 -2.71
N THR A 610 5.98 -25.05 -1.58
CA THR A 610 5.38 -26.38 -1.46
C THR A 610 4.04 -26.21 -0.75
N GLY A 611 3.01 -26.85 -1.23
CA GLY A 611 1.67 -26.78 -0.65
C GLY A 611 0.95 -28.12 -0.70
N ALA A 612 0.04 -28.31 0.24
CA ALA A 612 -0.91 -29.40 0.26
C ALA A 612 -2.29 -28.86 0.64
N GLY A 613 -3.35 -29.46 0.11
CA GLY A 613 -4.70 -29.00 0.40
C GLY A 613 -5.76 -30.07 0.23
N VAL A 614 -6.91 -29.84 0.85
CA VAL A 614 -8.09 -30.67 0.74
C VAL A 614 -9.27 -29.78 0.39
N ASP A 615 -9.98 -30.10 -0.71
CA ASP A 615 -11.25 -29.48 -1.04
C ASP A 615 -12.37 -30.48 -0.72
N PHE A 616 -13.44 -29.99 -0.12
CA PHE A 616 -14.56 -30.85 0.29
C PHE A 616 -15.92 -30.18 0.06
N ALA A 617 -16.93 -31.04 -0.16
CA ALA A 617 -18.33 -30.65 -0.15
C ALA A 617 -19.16 -31.79 0.44
N PHE A 618 -20.07 -31.46 1.33
CA PHE A 618 -20.91 -32.39 2.06
C PHE A 618 -22.39 -31.98 2.00
N LEU A 619 -23.28 -32.93 2.33
CA LEU A 619 -24.70 -32.68 2.53
C LEU A 619 -25.37 -32.02 1.31
N ASN A 620 -25.24 -32.63 0.15
CA ASN A 620 -25.70 -32.09 -1.14
C ASN A 620 -25.14 -30.69 -1.43
N ASN A 621 -23.85 -30.50 -1.18
CA ASN A 621 -23.11 -29.24 -1.36
C ASN A 621 -23.58 -28.10 -0.44
N GLN A 622 -24.34 -28.38 0.62
CA GLN A 622 -24.73 -27.34 1.59
C GLN A 622 -23.51 -26.83 2.35
N LEU A 623 -22.62 -27.72 2.80
CA LEU A 623 -21.32 -27.39 3.38
C LEU A 623 -20.23 -27.63 2.35
N SER A 624 -19.46 -26.62 2.04
CA SER A 624 -18.29 -26.73 1.16
C SER A 624 -17.12 -25.92 1.70
N GLY A 625 -15.90 -26.33 1.37
CA GLY A 625 -14.74 -25.59 1.84
C GLY A 625 -13.42 -26.13 1.32
N SER A 626 -12.35 -25.52 1.80
CA SER A 626 -10.98 -25.96 1.58
C SER A 626 -10.11 -25.72 2.82
N ILE A 627 -9.12 -26.58 2.98
CA ILE A 627 -8.04 -26.42 3.95
C ILE A 627 -6.74 -26.53 3.20
N ASP A 628 -5.88 -25.53 3.31
CA ASP A 628 -4.60 -25.44 2.63
C ASP A 628 -3.46 -25.22 3.62
N TYR A 629 -2.36 -25.95 3.46
CA TYR A 629 -1.07 -25.69 4.07
C TYR A 629 -0.09 -25.24 3.00
N TYR A 630 0.74 -24.26 3.32
CA TYR A 630 1.80 -23.79 2.44
C TYR A 630 3.11 -23.53 3.18
N HIS A 631 4.22 -23.73 2.47
CA HIS A 631 5.58 -23.41 2.86
C HIS A 631 6.25 -22.68 1.70
N LYS A 632 6.47 -21.37 1.87
CA LYS A 632 6.97 -20.43 0.86
C LYS A 632 8.27 -19.81 1.33
N LEU A 633 9.41 -20.23 0.74
CA LEU A 633 10.76 -19.78 1.08
C LEU A 633 11.34 -18.93 -0.04
N ASN A 634 11.56 -17.64 0.20
CA ASN A 634 12.44 -16.81 -0.64
C ASN A 634 13.89 -17.18 -0.27
N THR A 635 14.62 -17.72 -1.26
CA THR A 635 15.95 -18.32 -1.04
C THR A 635 17.11 -17.33 -1.19
N ASN A 636 16.84 -16.14 -1.72
CA ASN A 636 17.87 -15.14 -2.04
C ASN A 636 17.26 -13.72 -2.08
N THR A 637 16.67 -13.32 -0.97
CA THR A 637 16.10 -11.98 -0.77
C THR A 637 17.16 -10.91 -0.97
N ILE A 638 16.82 -9.87 -1.74
CA ILE A 638 17.68 -8.73 -2.02
C ILE A 638 17.50 -7.69 -0.92
N LEU A 639 18.63 -7.23 -0.39
CA LEU A 639 18.71 -6.21 0.66
C LEU A 639 19.43 -4.98 0.15
N ASP A 640 19.07 -3.83 0.72
CA ASP A 640 19.85 -2.59 0.67
C ASP A 640 20.89 -2.65 1.80
N VAL A 641 22.16 -2.74 1.43
CA VAL A 641 23.26 -2.96 2.37
C VAL A 641 24.07 -1.68 2.52
N THR A 642 24.19 -1.22 3.75
CA THR A 642 25.10 -0.13 4.10
C THR A 642 26.50 -0.72 4.31
N PRO A 643 27.54 -0.29 3.55
CA PRO A 643 28.88 -0.77 3.77
C PRO A 643 29.39 -0.45 5.17
N THR A 644 30.25 -1.31 5.70
CA THR A 644 31.05 -0.94 6.87
C THR A 644 31.99 0.16 6.42
N TYR A 645 31.87 1.33 7.04
CA TYR A 645 32.61 2.54 6.64
C TYR A 645 34.12 2.30 6.52
N THR A 646 34.58 2.05 5.31
CA THR A 646 35.98 2.13 4.92
C THR A 646 36.26 3.45 4.19
N SER A 647 35.22 4.08 3.62
CA SER A 647 35.28 5.39 2.97
C SER A 647 33.95 6.11 3.11
N PRO A 648 33.92 7.42 3.44
CA PRO A 648 32.70 8.24 3.48
C PRO A 648 31.95 8.34 2.15
N SER A 649 32.62 7.99 1.04
CA SER A 649 32.07 8.07 -0.30
C SER A 649 31.28 6.83 -0.74
N GLU A 650 31.31 5.74 0.03
CA GLU A 650 30.57 4.53 -0.32
C GLU A 650 29.08 4.67 0.02
N LYS A 651 28.24 4.55 -1.00
CA LYS A 651 26.79 4.50 -0.86
C LYS A 651 26.30 3.06 -0.67
N ASN A 652 25.09 2.92 -0.12
CA ASN A 652 24.41 1.64 -0.04
C ASN A 652 24.41 0.91 -1.39
N PHE A 653 24.55 -0.39 -1.34
CA PHE A 653 24.48 -1.26 -2.51
C PHE A 653 23.45 -2.39 -2.29
N TYR A 654 23.01 -2.99 -3.39
CA TYR A 654 22.03 -4.09 -3.34
C TYR A 654 22.73 -5.43 -3.47
N ALA A 655 22.38 -6.37 -2.58
CA ALA A 655 22.93 -7.70 -2.58
C ALA A 655 21.91 -8.75 -2.12
N HIS A 656 22.11 -10.00 -2.54
CA HIS A 656 21.42 -11.14 -1.94
C HIS A 656 21.97 -11.35 -0.52
N GLY A 657 21.13 -11.17 0.49
CA GLY A 657 21.60 -11.14 1.87
C GLY A 657 20.77 -11.92 2.88
N ALA A 658 19.58 -12.41 2.50
CA ALA A 658 18.69 -13.11 3.43
C ALA A 658 17.86 -14.21 2.78
N LYS A 659 17.31 -15.09 3.63
CA LYS A 659 16.24 -16.03 3.27
C LYS A 659 15.04 -15.77 4.17
N VAL A 660 13.86 -15.68 3.57
CA VAL A 660 12.60 -15.36 4.27
C VAL A 660 11.57 -16.45 4.03
N LEU A 661 11.09 -17.04 5.10
CA LEU A 661 10.07 -18.08 5.10
C LEU A 661 8.71 -17.50 5.50
N ASN A 662 7.68 -17.82 4.73
CA ASN A 662 6.28 -17.73 5.11
C ASN A 662 5.67 -19.13 5.09
N GLN A 663 5.06 -19.55 6.18
CA GLN A 663 4.34 -20.83 6.25
C GLN A 663 3.04 -20.67 7.04
N GLY A 664 2.02 -21.40 6.64
CA GLY A 664 0.72 -21.21 7.26
C GLY A 664 -0.35 -22.18 6.82
N VAL A 665 -1.51 -21.97 7.41
CA VAL A 665 -2.73 -22.72 7.13
C VAL A 665 -3.85 -21.74 6.74
N GLU A 666 -4.60 -22.09 5.70
CA GLU A 666 -5.77 -21.36 5.26
C GLU A 666 -6.99 -22.28 5.33
N VAL A 667 -8.09 -21.75 5.84
CA VAL A 667 -9.38 -22.47 5.93
C VAL A 667 -10.47 -21.59 5.33
N ALA A 668 -11.24 -22.14 4.41
CA ALA A 668 -12.45 -21.53 3.88
C ALA A 668 -13.62 -22.48 4.06
N LEU A 669 -14.70 -22.01 4.69
CA LEU A 669 -15.93 -22.77 4.91
C LEU A 669 -17.11 -21.97 4.38
N ASN A 670 -17.99 -22.61 3.62
CA ASN A 670 -19.19 -22.02 3.09
C ASN A 670 -20.38 -22.96 3.35
N TRP A 671 -21.41 -22.41 4.00
CA TRP A 671 -22.70 -23.06 4.21
C TRP A 671 -23.75 -22.32 3.39
N ASN A 672 -24.47 -23.05 2.54
CA ASN A 672 -25.53 -22.52 1.70
C ASN A 672 -26.76 -23.43 1.84
N LYS A 673 -27.88 -22.87 2.24
CA LYS A 673 -29.12 -23.63 2.37
C LYS A 673 -30.31 -22.84 1.83
N SER A 674 -31.05 -23.48 0.93
CA SER A 674 -32.38 -23.05 0.53
C SER A 674 -33.39 -23.85 1.34
N ILE A 675 -34.21 -23.16 2.12
CA ILE A 675 -35.30 -23.78 2.90
C ILE A 675 -36.56 -23.89 2.04
N SER A 676 -36.80 -22.87 1.21
CA SER A 676 -37.88 -22.81 0.25
C SER A 676 -37.45 -22.04 -1.00
N PRO A 677 -38.23 -22.03 -2.09
CA PRO A 677 -37.95 -21.17 -3.25
C PRO A 677 -37.84 -19.69 -2.92
N GLU A 678 -38.48 -19.25 -1.82
CA GLU A 678 -38.53 -17.85 -1.38
C GLU A 678 -37.50 -17.51 -0.28
N PHE A 679 -36.91 -18.53 0.39
CA PHE A 679 -36.02 -18.29 1.53
C PHE A 679 -34.76 -19.13 1.44
N SER A 680 -33.62 -18.43 1.40
CA SER A 680 -32.29 -19.05 1.46
C SER A 680 -31.35 -18.22 2.34
N TYR A 681 -30.36 -18.89 2.93
CA TYR A 681 -29.32 -18.24 3.70
C TYR A 681 -27.94 -18.83 3.39
N THR A 682 -26.93 -17.99 3.53
CA THR A 682 -25.52 -18.32 3.32
C THR A 682 -24.71 -17.90 4.53
N PHE A 683 -23.74 -18.71 4.91
CA PHE A 683 -22.78 -18.39 5.95
C PHE A 683 -21.41 -18.80 5.47
N GLY A 684 -20.48 -17.84 5.41
CA GLY A 684 -19.11 -18.06 5.00
C GLY A 684 -18.13 -17.63 6.08
N VAL A 685 -17.13 -18.46 6.34
CA VAL A 685 -16.00 -18.13 7.21
C VAL A 685 -14.71 -18.42 6.48
N ASN A 686 -13.77 -17.52 6.56
CA ASN A 686 -12.40 -17.79 6.15
C ASN A 686 -11.43 -17.40 7.27
N TYR A 687 -10.38 -18.18 7.41
CA TYR A 687 -9.31 -17.96 8.38
C TYR A 687 -7.97 -18.26 7.73
N SER A 688 -6.98 -17.47 8.03
CA SER A 688 -5.59 -17.73 7.61
C SER A 688 -4.64 -17.42 8.75
N TYR A 689 -3.76 -18.36 9.01
CA TYR A 689 -2.60 -18.19 9.88
C TYR A 689 -1.34 -18.17 9.04
N ASN A 690 -0.48 -17.17 9.25
CA ASN A 690 0.82 -17.04 8.57
C ASN A 690 1.93 -16.76 9.58
N LYS A 691 2.97 -17.58 9.57
CA LYS A 691 4.21 -17.35 10.32
C LYS A 691 5.30 -16.88 9.37
N ASN A 692 5.69 -15.61 9.49
CA ASN A 692 6.83 -15.05 8.77
C ASN A 692 8.10 -15.22 9.60
N LYS A 693 9.21 -15.64 8.97
CA LYS A 693 10.49 -15.88 9.68
C LYS A 693 11.67 -15.67 8.73
N VAL A 694 12.63 -14.88 9.16
CA VAL A 694 13.96 -14.83 8.55
C VAL A 694 14.72 -16.09 8.97
N THR A 695 15.14 -16.89 8.00
CA THR A 695 15.84 -18.17 8.27
C THR A 695 17.34 -18.07 8.18
N GLU A 696 17.83 -17.10 7.41
CA GLU A 696 19.26 -16.86 7.20
C GLU A 696 19.48 -15.37 6.87
N VAL A 697 20.53 -14.78 7.38
CA VAL A 697 21.06 -13.49 7.00
C VAL A 697 22.56 -13.63 6.81
N VAL A 698 23.13 -13.05 5.77
CA VAL A 698 24.58 -13.00 5.59
C VAL A 698 25.18 -12.22 6.77
N PRO A 699 26.18 -12.76 7.50
CA PRO A 699 26.66 -12.14 8.75
C PRO A 699 27.07 -10.67 8.65
N ALA A 700 27.58 -10.24 7.49
CA ALA A 700 27.90 -8.83 7.21
C ALA A 700 26.66 -7.92 7.16
N TYR A 701 25.43 -8.47 7.04
CA TYR A 701 24.18 -7.77 6.83
C TYR A 701 23.17 -7.96 7.98
N ASP A 702 23.55 -8.65 9.04
CA ASP A 702 22.75 -8.79 10.26
C ASP A 702 22.78 -7.47 11.06
N ARG A 703 22.04 -6.48 10.59
CA ARG A 703 21.99 -5.13 11.17
C ARG A 703 20.57 -4.58 11.21
N ALA A 704 20.44 -3.50 11.98
CA ALA A 704 19.26 -2.67 11.97
C ALA A 704 19.01 -2.11 10.56
N THR A 705 17.95 -2.55 9.91
CA THR A 705 17.64 -2.19 8.53
C THR A 705 16.33 -1.45 8.45
N GLY A 706 16.38 -0.16 8.71
CA GLY A 706 15.25 0.72 8.42
C GLY A 706 14.20 0.85 9.52
N GLY A 707 13.32 1.84 9.32
CA GLY A 707 12.29 2.23 10.26
C GLY A 707 12.84 3.05 11.42
N SER A 708 13.22 4.32 11.15
CA SER A 708 13.45 5.28 12.21
C SER A 708 12.13 5.85 12.73
N LEU A 709 12.07 6.09 14.03
CA LEU A 709 11.05 6.95 14.64
C LEU A 709 11.35 8.41 14.36
N ASN A 710 10.44 9.31 14.73
CA ASN A 710 10.63 10.75 14.59
C ASN A 710 11.87 11.30 15.32
N ASN A 711 12.39 10.58 16.33
CA ASN A 711 13.64 10.89 17.02
C ASN A 711 14.88 10.27 16.35
N GLY A 712 14.74 9.63 15.19
CA GLY A 712 15.83 8.95 14.47
C GLY A 712 16.17 7.56 14.99
N GLU A 713 15.53 7.08 16.05
CA GLU A 713 15.81 5.78 16.64
C GLU A 713 15.35 4.63 15.73
N ILE A 714 16.24 3.69 15.45
CA ILE A 714 15.95 2.51 14.63
C ILE A 714 15.32 1.42 15.51
N THR A 715 14.11 1.03 15.16
CA THR A 715 13.29 0.08 15.91
C THR A 715 12.99 -1.21 15.19
N LYS A 716 13.34 -1.33 13.93
CA LYS A 716 13.08 -2.52 13.11
C LYS A 716 14.40 -3.17 12.72
N GLN A 717 14.52 -4.46 12.95
CA GLN A 717 15.71 -5.23 12.61
C GLN A 717 15.36 -6.47 11.79
N LEU A 718 16.29 -6.85 10.93
CA LEU A 718 16.28 -8.10 10.20
C LEU A 718 17.16 -9.11 10.94
N ARG A 719 16.55 -10.03 11.69
CA ARG A 719 17.28 -11.03 12.49
C ARG A 719 16.80 -12.45 12.21
N VAL A 720 17.74 -13.39 12.22
CA VAL A 720 17.44 -14.81 12.09
C VAL A 720 16.52 -15.26 13.23
N GLY A 721 15.49 -16.02 12.86
CA GLY A 721 14.51 -16.54 13.81
C GLY A 721 13.26 -15.67 13.97
N GLN A 722 13.30 -14.39 13.58
CA GLN A 722 12.23 -13.43 13.77
C GLN A 722 11.55 -13.09 12.43
N PRO A 723 10.35 -12.49 12.46
CA PRO A 723 9.70 -11.93 11.25
C PRO A 723 10.56 -10.83 10.62
N ILE A 724 10.42 -10.68 9.29
CA ILE A 724 11.03 -9.57 8.60
C ILE A 724 10.54 -8.25 9.20
N TYR A 725 11.48 -7.35 9.57
CA TYR A 725 11.16 -6.07 10.22
C TYR A 725 10.38 -6.20 11.54
N GLY A 726 10.80 -7.07 12.42
CA GLY A 726 10.29 -7.15 13.78
C GLY A 726 10.63 -5.91 14.61
N TRP A 727 9.78 -5.58 15.59
CA TRP A 727 10.01 -4.50 16.55
C TRP A 727 11.09 -4.94 17.55
N TRP A 728 12.19 -4.16 17.61
CA TRP A 728 13.30 -4.32 18.56
C TRP A 728 13.40 -3.06 19.40
N MET A 729 13.05 -3.17 20.66
CA MET A 729 12.92 -2.03 21.56
C MET A 729 13.22 -2.45 22.97
N PHE A 730 13.35 -1.46 23.85
CA PHE A 730 13.45 -1.70 25.29
C PHE A 730 12.12 -2.26 25.84
N GLU A 731 12.20 -3.17 26.80
CA GLU A 731 11.07 -3.60 27.60
C GLU A 731 10.84 -2.59 28.72
N ALA A 732 9.67 -1.91 28.72
CA ALA A 732 9.30 -1.03 29.82
C ALA A 732 9.03 -1.86 31.08
N ASN A 733 9.62 -1.46 32.21
CA ASN A 733 9.57 -2.16 33.50
C ASN A 733 9.09 -1.25 34.63
N GLY A 734 8.16 -0.36 34.35
CA GLY A 734 7.61 0.59 35.31
C GLY A 734 8.13 2.00 35.17
N VAL A 735 7.95 2.78 36.24
CA VAL A 735 8.32 4.21 36.32
C VAL A 735 9.15 4.43 37.58
N PHE A 736 10.21 5.23 37.48
CA PHE A 736 10.97 5.63 38.65
C PHE A 736 10.11 6.45 39.61
N GLN A 737 9.96 5.96 40.88
CA GLN A 737 9.06 6.56 41.85
C GLN A 737 9.71 7.71 42.61
N ASP A 738 10.98 7.61 42.98
CA ASP A 738 11.74 8.60 43.75
C ASP A 738 13.25 8.59 43.40
N ALA A 739 14.03 9.38 44.07
CA ALA A 739 15.47 9.48 43.87
C ALA A 739 16.25 8.22 44.32
N GLU A 740 15.74 7.48 45.29
CA GLU A 740 16.37 6.27 45.77
C GLU A 740 16.17 5.15 44.72
N ASP A 741 14.99 5.08 44.16
CA ASP A 741 14.68 4.15 43.04
C ASP A 741 15.56 4.43 41.83
N VAL A 742 15.78 5.73 41.48
CA VAL A 742 16.71 6.11 40.37
C VAL A 742 18.15 5.67 40.68
N LYS A 743 18.58 5.76 41.93
CA LYS A 743 19.93 5.38 42.34
C LYS A 743 20.19 3.89 42.31
N ASN A 744 19.15 3.10 42.65
CA ASN A 744 19.26 1.65 42.85
C ASN A 744 18.92 0.83 41.63
N TYR A 745 18.41 1.43 40.55
CA TYR A 745 18.00 0.73 39.34
C TYR A 745 18.79 1.24 38.11
N PRO A 746 19.27 0.34 37.22
CA PRO A 746 20.02 0.73 36.03
C PRO A 746 19.15 1.60 35.10
N SER A 747 19.76 2.62 34.50
CA SER A 747 19.06 3.54 33.62
C SER A 747 19.84 3.82 32.33
N PHE A 748 19.11 4.16 31.28
CA PHE A 748 19.69 4.63 30.02
C PHE A 748 19.87 6.15 30.09
N GLY A 749 21.11 6.58 30.29
CA GLY A 749 21.42 8.00 30.48
C GLY A 749 20.93 8.54 31.84
N ALA A 750 20.76 9.86 31.92
CA ALA A 750 20.27 10.50 33.15
C ALA A 750 18.77 10.21 33.34
N ALA A 751 18.44 9.56 34.45
CA ALA A 751 17.07 9.31 34.86
C ALA A 751 16.60 10.25 35.95
N LYS A 752 15.29 10.43 36.06
CA LYS A 752 14.61 11.21 37.13
C LYS A 752 13.35 10.43 37.55
N PRO A 753 12.82 10.71 38.77
CA PRO A 753 11.49 10.27 39.16
C PRO A 753 10.46 10.65 38.08
N GLY A 754 9.57 9.71 37.76
CA GLY A 754 8.59 9.85 36.69
C GLY A 754 9.05 9.44 35.29
N TYR A 755 10.31 9.03 35.09
CA TYR A 755 10.79 8.46 33.83
C TYR A 755 10.50 6.96 33.77
N LEU A 756 10.38 6.41 32.53
CA LEU A 756 10.23 4.98 32.33
C LEU A 756 11.52 4.25 32.74
N LYS A 757 11.35 3.15 33.43
CA LYS A 757 12.37 2.12 33.67
C LYS A 757 12.39 1.18 32.49
N TYR A 758 13.56 0.69 32.17
CA TYR A 758 13.76 -0.37 31.16
C TYR A 758 14.41 -1.58 31.80
N LYS A 759 13.98 -2.75 31.38
CA LYS A 759 14.51 -4.00 31.92
C LYS A 759 15.94 -4.23 31.42
N ASP A 760 16.83 -4.49 32.33
CA ASP A 760 18.17 -5.01 32.08
C ASP A 760 18.01 -6.48 31.68
N GLN A 761 18.17 -6.79 30.39
CA GLN A 761 17.90 -8.12 29.85
C GLN A 761 19.07 -9.07 30.02
N ASN A 762 20.31 -8.55 30.14
CA ASN A 762 21.53 -9.32 30.30
C ASN A 762 22.10 -9.27 31.70
N GLU A 763 21.45 -8.50 32.63
CA GLU A 763 21.81 -8.36 34.05
C GLU A 763 23.24 -7.82 34.27
N ASP A 764 23.74 -6.96 33.34
CA ASP A 764 25.08 -6.36 33.46
C ASP A 764 25.09 -5.04 34.23
N GLY A 765 23.92 -4.58 34.69
CA GLY A 765 23.77 -3.35 35.49
C GLY A 765 23.76 -2.07 34.63
N VAL A 766 23.73 -2.17 33.30
CA VAL A 766 23.72 -1.03 32.37
C VAL A 766 22.62 -1.23 31.33
N ILE A 767 21.76 -0.25 31.15
CA ILE A 767 20.78 -0.27 30.05
C ILE A 767 21.42 0.29 28.79
N ASP A 768 21.55 -0.55 27.76
CA ASP A 768 22.08 -0.15 26.44
C ASP A 768 21.41 -0.90 25.29
N SER A 769 21.94 -0.80 24.07
CA SER A 769 21.34 -1.44 22.89
C SER A 769 21.26 -2.98 22.97
N ARG A 770 21.99 -3.63 23.90
CA ARG A 770 21.97 -5.08 24.13
C ARG A 770 20.72 -5.54 24.87
N ASP A 771 20.05 -4.60 25.57
CA ASP A 771 18.79 -4.84 26.29
C ASP A 771 17.54 -4.72 25.43
N LYS A 772 17.69 -4.38 24.14
CA LYS A 772 16.57 -4.40 23.23
C LYS A 772 16.17 -5.82 22.88
N VAL A 773 14.86 -6.09 22.95
CA VAL A 773 14.27 -7.41 22.68
C VAL A 773 13.16 -7.31 21.64
N PHE A 774 12.75 -8.48 21.15
CA PHE A 774 11.72 -8.60 20.12
C PHE A 774 10.32 -8.55 20.72
N PHE A 775 9.45 -7.65 20.23
CA PHE A 775 8.07 -7.49 20.67
C PHE A 775 7.00 -7.87 19.64
N GLY A 776 7.35 -8.48 18.55
CA GLY A 776 6.41 -8.83 17.50
C GLY A 776 6.67 -8.05 16.21
N SER A 777 5.70 -8.05 15.31
CA SER A 777 5.78 -7.42 13.99
C SER A 777 4.51 -6.65 13.69
N PHE A 778 4.58 -5.71 12.76
CA PHE A 778 3.40 -5.07 12.20
C PHE A 778 2.61 -6.01 11.27
N LEU A 779 3.20 -7.13 10.84
CA LEU A 779 2.53 -8.14 10.03
C LEU A 779 1.57 -8.96 10.89
N PRO A 780 0.29 -9.07 10.50
CA PRO A 780 -0.63 -9.95 11.21
C PRO A 780 -0.25 -11.41 11.03
N THR A 781 -0.37 -12.18 12.09
CA THR A 781 -0.23 -13.64 12.03
C THR A 781 -1.54 -14.33 11.69
N SER A 782 -2.66 -13.72 12.01
CA SER A 782 -3.99 -14.24 11.70
C SER A 782 -4.84 -13.21 10.96
N THR A 783 -5.56 -13.66 9.94
CA THR A 783 -6.60 -12.89 9.26
C THR A 783 -7.87 -13.73 9.20
N TYR A 784 -9.02 -13.10 9.37
CA TYR A 784 -10.30 -13.80 9.33
C TYR A 784 -11.39 -12.95 8.69
N GLY A 785 -12.36 -13.62 8.08
CA GLY A 785 -13.53 -13.01 7.47
C GLY A 785 -14.77 -13.83 7.75
N ILE A 786 -15.89 -13.14 7.97
CA ILE A 786 -17.20 -13.73 8.18
C ILE A 786 -18.18 -13.05 7.24
N ASN A 787 -18.97 -13.83 6.51
CA ASN A 787 -19.95 -13.35 5.56
C ASN A 787 -21.29 -14.05 5.83
N VAL A 788 -22.35 -13.28 6.01
CA VAL A 788 -23.72 -13.79 6.24
C VAL A 788 -24.63 -13.17 5.19
N GLY A 789 -25.37 -13.99 4.49
CA GLY A 789 -26.39 -13.56 3.53
C GLY A 789 -27.72 -14.22 3.79
N VAL A 790 -28.79 -13.45 3.67
CA VAL A 790 -30.19 -13.94 3.76
C VAL A 790 -30.94 -13.37 2.58
N ASN A 791 -31.61 -14.25 1.85
CA ASN A 791 -32.51 -13.85 0.76
C ASN A 791 -33.94 -14.29 1.14
N TYR A 792 -34.86 -13.36 1.13
CA TYR A 792 -36.27 -13.61 1.34
C TYR A 792 -37.10 -12.89 0.29
N LYS A 793 -37.69 -13.66 -0.63
CA LYS A 793 -38.40 -13.14 -1.81
C LYS A 793 -37.54 -12.15 -2.61
N ALA A 794 -37.90 -10.88 -2.64
CA ALA A 794 -37.20 -9.82 -3.34
C ALA A 794 -36.22 -9.03 -2.43
N ILE A 795 -36.01 -9.47 -1.20
CA ILE A 795 -35.14 -8.77 -0.23
C ILE A 795 -33.87 -9.58 -0.01
N ASP A 796 -32.73 -8.93 -0.19
CA ASP A 796 -31.40 -9.46 0.10
C ASP A 796 -30.79 -8.71 1.28
N PHE A 797 -30.32 -9.44 2.29
CA PHE A 797 -29.55 -8.88 3.39
C PHE A 797 -28.19 -9.55 3.49
N ASN A 798 -27.12 -8.74 3.49
CA ASN A 798 -25.75 -9.25 3.54
C ASN A 798 -24.93 -8.48 4.57
N VAL A 799 -24.19 -9.21 5.42
CA VAL A 799 -23.24 -8.66 6.38
C VAL A 799 -21.88 -9.32 6.16
N SER A 800 -20.84 -8.52 6.09
CA SER A 800 -19.46 -8.99 6.01
C SER A 800 -18.63 -8.34 7.09
N GLY A 801 -17.82 -9.14 7.79
CA GLY A 801 -16.85 -8.70 8.77
C GLY A 801 -15.49 -9.26 8.46
N TYR A 802 -14.44 -8.50 8.76
CA TYR A 802 -13.06 -8.98 8.67
C TYR A 802 -12.24 -8.46 9.84
N GLY A 803 -11.16 -9.17 10.16
CA GLY A 803 -10.23 -8.77 11.18
C GLY A 803 -8.85 -9.36 10.99
N VAL A 804 -7.91 -8.77 11.70
CA VAL A 804 -6.52 -9.23 11.79
C VAL A 804 -6.10 -9.33 13.24
N ALA A 805 -5.17 -10.23 13.55
CA ALA A 805 -4.64 -10.41 14.88
C ALA A 805 -3.16 -10.82 14.87
N GLY A 806 -2.51 -10.66 16.03
CA GLY A 806 -1.11 -11.05 16.24
C GLY A 806 -0.10 -10.06 15.67
N ASN A 807 -0.53 -8.90 15.18
CA ASN A 807 0.34 -7.79 14.83
C ASN A 807 0.47 -6.80 15.99
N LYS A 808 1.52 -6.01 15.97
CA LYS A 808 1.80 -4.91 16.89
C LYS A 808 1.96 -3.62 16.12
N VAL A 809 1.32 -2.56 16.59
CA VAL A 809 1.43 -1.23 16.01
C VAL A 809 2.04 -0.28 17.02
N TYR A 810 3.16 0.32 16.67
CA TYR A 810 3.82 1.30 17.52
C TYR A 810 3.13 2.66 17.42
N ASN A 811 2.69 3.21 18.55
CA ASN A 811 2.08 4.53 18.61
C ASN A 811 3.15 5.63 18.61
N GLY A 812 3.66 5.95 17.42
CA GLY A 812 4.70 6.96 17.24
C GLY A 812 4.25 8.37 17.63
N LEU A 813 2.97 8.69 17.55
CA LEU A 813 2.44 10.00 17.96
C LEU A 813 2.49 10.17 19.48
N ASN A 814 2.16 9.11 20.22
CA ASN A 814 2.20 9.14 21.67
C ASN A 814 3.60 9.00 22.25
N SER A 815 4.53 8.42 21.49
CA SER A 815 5.91 8.18 21.97
C SER A 815 6.82 9.40 21.83
N VAL A 816 6.56 10.30 20.86
CA VAL A 816 7.45 11.42 20.54
C VAL A 816 6.79 12.75 20.80
N ARG A 817 7.40 13.54 21.65
CA ARG A 817 7.03 14.91 21.96
C ARG A 817 8.28 15.76 22.06
N SER A 818 8.37 16.80 21.24
CA SER A 818 9.59 17.61 21.15
C SER A 818 9.69 18.71 22.19
N ASN A 819 8.59 19.19 22.75
CA ASN A 819 8.56 20.25 23.77
C ASN A 819 7.22 20.32 24.52
N ALA A 820 7.16 21.18 25.53
CA ALA A 820 5.99 21.44 26.38
C ALA A 820 4.78 21.97 25.61
N GLY A 821 4.99 22.60 24.47
CA GLY A 821 3.95 23.28 23.72
C GLY A 821 3.15 22.40 22.77
N GLU A 822 3.46 21.11 22.66
CA GLU A 822 2.72 20.17 21.84
C GLU A 822 1.59 19.52 22.64
N ASN A 823 0.42 19.37 22.02
CA ASN A 823 -0.73 18.73 22.66
C ASN A 823 -0.48 17.22 22.91
N ILE A 824 -1.39 16.61 23.64
CA ILE A 824 -1.33 15.21 24.05
C ILE A 824 -2.73 14.56 23.96
N ALA A 825 -2.76 13.25 23.85
CA ALA A 825 -3.99 12.50 24.04
C ALA A 825 -4.53 12.68 25.47
N LEU A 826 -5.85 12.74 25.64
CA LEU A 826 -6.52 12.81 26.95
C LEU A 826 -6.07 11.68 27.87
N SER A 827 -5.97 10.46 27.35
CA SER A 827 -5.49 9.29 28.12
C SER A 827 -4.06 9.46 28.65
N THR A 828 -3.22 10.18 27.94
CA THR A 828 -1.87 10.51 28.40
C THR A 828 -1.92 11.48 29.58
N PHE A 829 -2.81 12.47 29.53
CA PHE A 829 -3.01 13.41 30.65
C PHE A 829 -3.55 12.67 31.89
N GLU A 830 -4.58 11.85 31.73
CA GLU A 830 -5.28 11.18 32.81
C GLU A 830 -4.42 10.15 33.55
N ASN A 831 -3.58 9.42 32.81
CA ASN A 831 -2.85 8.28 33.37
C ASN A 831 -1.39 8.60 33.73
N ARG A 832 -0.90 9.82 33.49
CA ARG A 832 0.50 10.19 33.73
C ARG A 832 0.93 10.09 35.19
N TRP A 833 2.19 9.84 35.42
CA TRP A 833 2.79 9.94 36.75
C TRP A 833 2.81 11.41 37.23
N THR A 834 2.27 11.63 38.43
CA THR A 834 2.15 12.96 39.08
C THR A 834 2.86 13.04 40.44
N GLY A 835 3.55 11.96 40.82
CA GLY A 835 4.25 11.81 42.08
C GLY A 835 4.35 10.35 42.48
N ALA A 836 5.19 10.04 43.48
CA ALA A 836 5.40 8.67 43.96
C ALA A 836 4.08 7.98 44.35
N GLY A 837 3.88 6.78 43.82
CA GLY A 837 2.66 5.97 44.03
C GLY A 837 1.47 6.33 43.15
N SER A 838 1.53 7.34 42.27
CA SER A 838 0.39 7.70 41.40
C SER A 838 0.18 6.68 40.28
N THR A 839 1.22 6.19 39.65
CA THR A 839 1.19 5.11 38.64
C THR A 839 2.58 4.50 38.52
N ASN A 840 2.63 3.24 38.11
CA ASN A 840 3.89 2.56 37.70
C ASN A 840 3.90 2.16 36.22
N GLU A 841 2.95 2.66 35.43
CA GLU A 841 2.79 2.30 34.01
C GLU A 841 3.12 3.45 33.06
N HIS A 842 2.74 4.68 33.44
CA HIS A 842 2.81 5.82 32.55
C HIS A 842 3.81 6.86 33.05
N PRO A 843 4.68 7.41 32.17
CA PRO A 843 5.70 8.38 32.57
C PRO A 843 5.09 9.74 32.94
N SER A 844 5.89 10.60 33.56
CA SER A 844 5.55 11.99 33.87
C SER A 844 5.39 12.86 32.61
N ALA A 845 4.96 14.11 32.82
CA ALA A 845 4.82 15.10 31.75
C ALA A 845 6.16 15.39 31.03
N GLU A 846 7.29 15.36 31.74
CA GLU A 846 8.61 15.63 31.16
C GLU A 846 9.04 14.54 30.17
N ARG A 847 8.70 13.28 30.40
CA ARG A 847 8.99 12.14 29.56
C ARG A 847 10.36 12.16 28.87
N ALA A 848 11.38 11.67 29.44
CA ALA A 848 12.52 11.15 28.69
C ALA A 848 12.22 9.68 28.36
N TYR A 849 12.09 9.35 27.10
CA TYR A 849 11.76 8.01 26.67
C TYR A 849 12.51 7.60 25.42
N TRP A 850 12.80 6.33 25.38
CA TRP A 850 13.32 5.63 24.20
C TRP A 850 12.23 4.73 23.65
N ALA A 851 12.38 4.28 22.41
CA ALA A 851 11.45 3.33 21.84
C ALA A 851 11.33 2.10 22.72
N SER A 852 10.14 1.82 23.21
CA SER A 852 9.88 0.77 24.19
C SER A 852 8.53 0.11 23.99
N SER A 853 8.35 -1.02 24.64
CA SER A 853 7.10 -1.78 24.66
C SER A 853 5.90 -1.00 25.22
N HIS A 854 6.13 0.07 25.96
CA HIS A 854 5.09 0.94 26.50
C HIS A 854 4.22 1.59 25.41
N PHE A 855 4.74 1.76 24.21
CA PHE A 855 4.05 2.40 23.09
C PHE A 855 3.56 1.43 22.00
N LEU A 856 3.60 0.10 22.28
CA LEU A 856 3.12 -0.94 21.37
C LEU A 856 1.65 -1.29 21.59
#